data_7db1bc741355f4e5f048b2a8a36cc845
#
_entry.id   7db1bc741355f4e5f048b2a8a36cc845
#
_cell.length_a   1.000
_cell.length_b   1.000
_cell.length_c   1.000
_cell.angle_alpha   90.00
_cell.angle_beta   90.00
_cell.angle_gamma   90.00
#
_symmetry.space_group_name_H-M   'P 1'
#
loop_
_entity.id
_entity.type
_entity.pdbx_description
1 polymer ?
#
loop_
_entity_poly.entity_id
_entity_poly.type
_entity_poly.pdbx_seq_one_letter_code
_entity_poly.pdbx_strand_id
1 'polypeptide(L)'
;MPNHAEQLAQELNLSVKNVQGAIELIDQGNTIPFIARYRKEATGSMDDQVLRDLGDRLEYLRGLDKRKAEVTSSITEQGAMTPELTAALTKAKTLAEVEDLYRPYKPKRKTRASIARARGLQPLADAIFKQDAAFDPEKAAAAYLNDEVPDAAAALAGAQDIIAEAVSDDAACRAELRRYYRAFGRIASAKAKDEDSVYAQYYDFAEPLNKIPGHRVLALDRGEREGFLKVGIQVDAERAAGIVSWMFARKKTGGASAAVVDAAARDAYSRLIHPSLENELRSELSAAAAEGAIKVFGDNLRQLLLQPPIRGKTVMGLDPGYRMGCKVAVVDPTGKVLDTNVVYPVPEFKRVDQAKKTIKAMVLKNGVEVMAIGNGTAGHETEEFAAEVIRELAEEKNLHLQYMVVSEAGASVYSASKLAAEEFPQYDVNLRSAVSIARRLQDPLAELVKIDPKAVGVGQYQHDMPQKRLNETLDGVVEDCVNSVGVDLNTASAPLLRRVAGVSAATAKNIVAWREEEGAFTSRAQLKKVKGLGPKAYEQCAGFLRLPEAKNRLDATAVHPESYAAAKALLDACGYTAAEIGTDRLAGLPGAVKAKGAGTLCALLGVGEPTLNDIVAELCKPGRDVRDSLPKPLLRSDVMGLDDLKPGMELTGTVRNVIDFGAFVDLGVHQDGLVHVSQISDKFIKHPRELLKVGDIVRVKVLSVDTGKKRIALTMKGVPQQN
;
A
#
# COMPACT_ATOMS: atom_id res chain seq x y z
N MET A 1 27.45 -1.60 18.52
CA MET A 1 26.13 -1.29 17.97
C MET A 1 25.45 -2.63 17.71
N PRO A 2 24.15 -2.80 17.93
CA PRO A 2 23.49 -4.02 17.56
C PRO A 2 23.65 -4.23 16.04
N ASN A 3 23.90 -5.47 15.65
CA ASN A 3 24.01 -5.82 14.25
C ASN A 3 22.61 -5.84 13.64
N HIS A 4 22.19 -4.71 13.04
CA HIS A 4 20.86 -4.61 12.40
C HIS A 4 20.61 -5.73 11.40
N ALA A 5 21.66 -6.21 10.73
CA ALA A 5 21.53 -7.31 9.78
C ALA A 5 21.09 -8.61 10.44
N GLU A 6 21.62 -8.93 11.64
CA GLU A 6 21.21 -10.13 12.40
C GLU A 6 19.76 -10.01 12.86
N GLN A 7 19.37 -8.84 13.38
CA GLN A 7 18.01 -8.62 13.85
C GLN A 7 17.00 -8.68 12.70
N LEU A 8 17.26 -7.99 11.60
CA LEU A 8 16.40 -8.02 10.41
C LEU A 8 16.31 -9.41 9.79
N ALA A 9 17.44 -10.14 9.75
CA ALA A 9 17.47 -11.52 9.26
C ALA A 9 16.54 -12.43 10.07
N GLN A 10 16.55 -12.27 11.41
CA GLN A 10 15.66 -13.02 12.29
C GLN A 10 14.19 -12.61 12.11
N GLU A 11 13.90 -11.30 12.08
CA GLU A 11 12.54 -10.78 11.95
C GLU A 11 11.87 -11.13 10.61
N LEU A 12 12.64 -11.11 9.52
CA LEU A 12 12.16 -11.37 8.16
C LEU A 12 12.39 -12.81 7.68
N ASN A 13 13.00 -13.67 8.52
CA ASN A 13 13.37 -15.05 8.18
C ASN A 13 14.27 -15.14 6.94
N LEU A 14 15.31 -14.31 6.88
CA LEU A 14 16.26 -14.19 5.81
C LEU A 14 17.67 -14.56 6.26
N SER A 15 18.62 -14.81 5.33
CA SER A 15 20.01 -15.00 5.69
C SER A 15 20.69 -13.68 6.05
N VAL A 16 21.51 -13.67 7.10
CA VAL A 16 22.25 -12.48 7.54
C VAL A 16 23.13 -11.90 6.42
N LYS A 17 23.78 -12.76 5.63
CA LYS A 17 24.60 -12.35 4.48
C LYS A 17 23.79 -11.55 3.45
N ASN A 18 22.61 -12.05 3.11
CA ASN A 18 21.75 -11.40 2.10
C ASN A 18 21.17 -10.07 2.63
N VAL A 19 20.80 -10.03 3.90
CA VAL A 19 20.33 -8.79 4.55
C VAL A 19 21.46 -7.76 4.60
N GLN A 20 22.68 -8.17 4.95
CA GLN A 20 23.83 -7.26 4.95
C GLN A 20 24.09 -6.69 3.56
N GLY A 21 24.06 -7.53 2.50
CA GLY A 21 24.20 -7.07 1.12
C GLY A 21 23.09 -6.08 0.70
N ALA A 22 21.86 -6.34 1.12
CA ALA A 22 20.74 -5.41 0.86
C ALA A 22 20.95 -4.05 1.55
N ILE A 23 21.35 -4.06 2.83
CA ILE A 23 21.65 -2.83 3.60
C ILE A 23 22.76 -2.02 2.91
N GLU A 24 23.85 -2.66 2.52
CA GLU A 24 24.97 -1.98 1.85
C GLU A 24 24.54 -1.33 0.53
N LEU A 25 23.72 -2.03 -0.26
CA LEU A 25 23.19 -1.48 -1.51
C LEU A 25 22.23 -0.30 -1.29
N ILE A 26 21.37 -0.37 -0.27
CA ILE A 26 20.48 0.73 0.11
C ILE A 26 21.31 1.93 0.56
N ASP A 27 22.33 1.73 1.39
CA ASP A 27 23.19 2.79 1.91
C ASP A 27 24.04 3.46 0.82
N GLN A 28 24.37 2.72 -0.23
CA GLN A 28 24.98 3.28 -1.45
C GLN A 28 23.97 4.13 -2.25
N GLY A 29 22.69 4.18 -1.87
CA GLY A 29 21.62 4.94 -2.53
C GLY A 29 21.18 4.30 -3.85
N ASN A 30 21.21 2.98 -3.95
CA ASN A 30 20.57 2.27 -5.04
C ASN A 30 19.05 2.21 -4.83
N THR A 31 18.30 2.27 -5.92
CA THR A 31 16.83 2.17 -5.88
C THR A 31 16.39 0.72 -5.67
N ILE A 32 15.25 0.54 -5.02
CA ILE A 32 14.71 -0.81 -4.73
C ILE A 32 14.52 -1.64 -6.01
N PRO A 33 13.90 -1.13 -7.10
CA PRO A 33 13.76 -1.91 -8.33
C PRO A 33 15.11 -2.33 -8.94
N PHE A 34 16.13 -1.47 -8.88
CA PHE A 34 17.45 -1.80 -9.36
C PHE A 34 18.10 -2.93 -8.54
N ILE A 35 18.01 -2.86 -7.21
CA ILE A 35 18.53 -3.90 -6.31
C ILE A 35 17.83 -5.24 -6.60
N ALA A 36 16.49 -5.25 -6.63
CA ALA A 36 15.68 -6.44 -6.86
C ALA A 36 16.01 -7.12 -8.21
N ARG A 37 16.20 -6.31 -9.25
CA ARG A 37 16.41 -6.84 -10.61
C ARG A 37 17.87 -7.18 -10.91
N TYR A 38 18.82 -6.34 -10.51
CA TYR A 38 20.20 -6.41 -10.99
C TYR A 38 21.25 -6.72 -9.92
N ARG A 39 20.86 -6.94 -8.66
CA ARG A 39 21.78 -7.24 -7.55
C ARG A 39 21.35 -8.49 -6.76
N LYS A 40 20.78 -9.46 -7.47
CA LYS A 40 20.20 -10.69 -6.90
C LYS A 40 21.19 -11.53 -6.12
N GLU A 41 22.44 -11.61 -6.56
CA GLU A 41 23.50 -12.36 -5.88
C GLU A 41 23.81 -11.79 -4.49
N ALA A 42 23.80 -10.47 -4.35
CA ALA A 42 24.08 -9.82 -3.08
C ALA A 42 22.92 -9.96 -2.10
N THR A 43 21.68 -10.01 -2.60
CA THR A 43 20.44 -10.01 -1.79
C THR A 43 19.79 -11.39 -1.66
N GLY A 44 20.31 -12.41 -2.36
CA GLY A 44 19.67 -13.73 -2.42
C GLY A 44 18.32 -13.70 -3.12
N SER A 45 18.19 -12.88 -4.14
CA SER A 45 16.98 -12.73 -4.96
C SER A 45 15.74 -12.21 -4.19
N MET A 46 15.95 -11.32 -3.22
CA MET A 46 14.84 -10.59 -2.59
C MET A 46 14.04 -9.82 -3.64
N ASP A 47 12.73 -9.90 -3.57
CA ASP A 47 11.83 -9.11 -4.41
C ASP A 47 11.67 -7.66 -3.90
N ASP A 48 10.98 -6.84 -4.69
CA ASP A 48 10.76 -5.42 -4.38
C ASP A 48 10.06 -5.23 -3.02
N GLN A 49 9.06 -6.07 -2.71
CA GLN A 49 8.29 -5.94 -1.47
C GLN A 49 9.14 -6.28 -0.25
N VAL A 50 9.90 -7.38 -0.30
CA VAL A 50 10.80 -7.78 0.79
C VAL A 50 11.87 -6.71 1.01
N LEU A 51 12.42 -6.12 -0.05
CA LEU A 51 13.41 -5.05 0.06
C LEU A 51 12.81 -3.75 0.64
N ARG A 52 11.56 -3.42 0.32
CA ARG A 52 10.86 -2.28 0.93
C ARG A 52 10.60 -2.52 2.40
N ASP A 53 10.07 -3.68 2.76
CA ASP A 53 9.81 -4.06 4.16
C ASP A 53 11.12 -4.04 4.98
N LEU A 54 12.23 -4.50 4.40
CA LEU A 54 13.56 -4.43 5.00
C LEU A 54 14.03 -2.99 5.17
N GLY A 55 13.86 -2.15 4.16
CA GLY A 55 14.25 -0.74 4.20
C GLY A 55 13.48 0.04 5.27
N ASP A 56 12.16 -0.12 5.32
CA ASP A 56 11.28 0.52 6.31
C ASP A 56 11.66 0.07 7.74
N ARG A 57 11.91 -1.22 7.92
CA ARG A 57 12.30 -1.76 9.22
C ARG A 57 13.70 -1.31 9.64
N LEU A 58 14.63 -1.21 8.71
CA LEU A 58 15.98 -0.66 8.94
C LEU A 58 15.92 0.80 9.38
N GLU A 59 15.09 1.62 8.73
CA GLU A 59 14.88 3.03 9.12
C GLU A 59 14.33 3.12 10.54
N TYR A 60 13.34 2.29 10.89
CA TYR A 60 12.81 2.20 12.25
C TYR A 60 13.91 1.86 13.28
N LEU A 61 14.73 0.84 13.02
CA LEU A 61 15.80 0.43 13.93
C LEU A 61 16.86 1.52 14.12
N ARG A 62 17.23 2.20 13.04
CA ARG A 62 18.14 3.36 13.09
C ARG A 62 17.55 4.52 13.88
N GLY A 63 16.26 4.77 13.70
CA GLY A 63 15.52 5.75 14.48
C GLY A 63 15.48 5.41 15.98
N LEU A 64 15.27 4.12 16.29
CA LEU A 64 15.31 3.62 17.66
C LEU A 64 16.68 3.79 18.31
N ASP A 65 17.77 3.47 17.60
CA ASP A 65 19.14 3.64 18.11
C ASP A 65 19.49 5.12 18.32
N LYS A 66 19.08 5.98 17.39
CA LYS A 66 19.21 7.43 17.57
C LYS A 66 18.49 7.90 18.82
N ARG A 67 17.24 7.42 19.04
CA ARG A 67 16.47 7.77 20.22
C ARG A 67 17.10 7.28 21.51
N LYS A 68 17.64 6.05 21.53
CA LYS A 68 18.40 5.53 22.66
C LYS A 68 19.60 6.41 23.00
N ALA A 69 20.35 6.86 21.99
CA ALA A 69 21.50 7.73 22.18
C ALA A 69 21.09 9.10 22.76
N GLU A 70 20.01 9.71 22.24
CA GLU A 70 19.45 10.96 22.76
C GLU A 70 19.05 10.85 24.24
N VAL A 71 18.33 9.78 24.58
CA VAL A 71 17.87 9.49 25.94
C VAL A 71 19.07 9.26 26.86
N THR A 72 20.05 8.47 26.42
CA THR A 72 21.29 8.21 27.17
C THR A 72 22.04 9.51 27.48
N SER A 73 22.22 10.39 26.47
CA SER A 73 22.85 11.71 26.68
C SER A 73 22.09 12.55 27.71
N SER A 74 20.77 12.66 27.55
CA SER A 74 19.93 13.45 28.46
C SER A 74 19.99 12.98 29.90
N ILE A 75 19.97 11.67 30.14
CA ILE A 75 20.05 11.11 31.50
C ILE A 75 21.48 11.27 32.07
N THR A 76 22.50 11.15 31.24
CA THR A 76 23.92 11.33 31.67
C THR A 76 24.17 12.77 32.04
N GLU A 77 23.65 13.74 31.27
CA GLU A 77 23.76 15.18 31.61
C GLU A 77 23.07 15.54 32.94
N GLN A 78 22.05 14.79 33.34
CA GLN A 78 21.37 14.91 34.62
C GLN A 78 22.15 14.21 35.77
N GLY A 79 23.25 13.50 35.47
CA GLY A 79 24.03 12.74 36.48
C GLY A 79 23.29 11.53 37.03
N ALA A 80 22.24 11.05 36.34
CA ALA A 80 21.35 9.99 36.82
C ALA A 80 21.56 8.63 36.12
N MET A 81 22.55 8.52 35.24
CA MET A 81 22.84 7.29 34.51
C MET A 81 23.45 6.24 35.42
N THR A 82 22.90 5.03 35.40
CA THR A 82 23.41 3.85 36.14
C THR A 82 23.76 2.71 35.17
N PRO A 83 24.62 1.74 35.61
CA PRO A 83 24.92 0.56 34.78
C PRO A 83 23.67 -0.25 34.40
N GLU A 84 22.74 -0.40 35.36
CA GLU A 84 21.47 -1.12 35.14
C GLU A 84 20.60 -0.45 34.12
N LEU A 85 20.48 0.89 34.17
CA LEU A 85 19.71 1.68 33.22
C LEU A 85 20.34 1.63 31.82
N THR A 86 21.68 1.72 31.76
CA THR A 86 22.42 1.54 30.49
C THR A 86 22.13 0.17 29.86
N ALA A 87 22.15 -0.90 30.67
CA ALA A 87 21.83 -2.24 30.19
C ALA A 87 20.37 -2.37 29.75
N ALA A 88 19.43 -1.75 30.48
CA ALA A 88 18.00 -1.74 30.11
C ALA A 88 17.76 -0.99 28.80
N LEU A 89 18.32 0.20 28.61
CA LEU A 89 18.23 0.97 27.38
C LEU A 89 18.83 0.22 26.18
N THR A 90 19.97 -0.46 26.39
CA THR A 90 20.58 -1.28 25.33
C THR A 90 19.67 -2.43 24.91
N LYS A 91 19.02 -3.11 25.87
CA LYS A 91 18.11 -4.24 25.60
C LYS A 91 16.75 -3.86 25.06
N ALA A 92 16.32 -2.61 25.22
CA ALA A 92 15.02 -2.14 24.73
C ALA A 92 14.88 -2.38 23.22
N LYS A 93 13.77 -2.98 22.80
CA LYS A 93 13.47 -3.37 21.41
C LYS A 93 12.47 -2.45 20.72
N THR A 94 11.78 -1.63 21.49
CA THR A 94 10.73 -0.75 20.99
C THR A 94 10.91 0.68 21.52
N LEU A 95 10.35 1.63 20.77
CA LEU A 95 10.34 3.03 21.21
C LEU A 95 9.59 3.21 22.54
N ALA A 96 8.50 2.47 22.74
CA ALA A 96 7.72 2.50 23.98
C ALA A 96 8.57 2.10 25.19
N GLU A 97 9.38 1.04 25.06
CA GLU A 97 10.30 0.62 26.13
C GLU A 97 11.36 1.68 26.44
N VAL A 98 11.91 2.35 25.42
CA VAL A 98 12.86 3.45 25.60
C VAL A 98 12.21 4.65 26.29
N GLU A 99 11.00 5.03 25.88
CA GLU A 99 10.26 6.13 26.50
C GLU A 99 9.84 5.83 27.94
N ASP A 100 9.47 4.59 28.26
CA ASP A 100 9.17 4.18 29.64
C ASP A 100 10.41 4.29 30.52
N LEU A 101 11.60 3.86 30.07
CA LEU A 101 12.85 4.02 30.80
C LEU A 101 13.26 5.48 30.97
N TYR A 102 12.96 6.34 30.01
CA TYR A 102 13.25 7.76 30.05
C TYR A 102 12.27 8.57 30.93
N ARG A 103 11.05 8.05 31.15
CA ARG A 103 9.93 8.77 31.76
C ARG A 103 10.26 9.42 33.11
N PRO A 104 10.99 8.75 34.08
CA PRO A 104 11.37 9.38 35.34
C PRO A 104 12.28 10.60 35.17
N TYR A 105 13.07 10.66 34.09
CA TYR A 105 14.09 11.68 33.83
C TYR A 105 13.63 12.79 32.89
N LYS A 106 12.44 12.58 32.26
CA LYS A 106 11.90 13.53 31.32
C LYS A 106 11.46 14.81 32.02
N PRO A 107 11.88 16.01 31.55
CA PRO A 107 11.43 17.27 32.13
C PRO A 107 9.90 17.34 32.13
N LYS A 108 9.32 17.51 33.31
CA LYS A 108 7.87 17.58 33.48
C LYS A 108 7.44 19.04 33.68
N ARG A 109 6.28 19.39 33.11
CA ARG A 109 5.62 20.66 33.43
C ARG A 109 5.03 20.60 34.86
N LYS A 110 4.46 21.70 35.38
CA LYS A 110 3.80 21.73 36.71
C LYS A 110 2.82 20.56 36.88
N THR A 111 3.22 19.55 37.64
CA THR A 111 2.40 18.42 38.06
C THR A 111 2.07 18.56 39.55
N ARG A 112 1.03 17.83 40.03
CA ARG A 112 0.74 17.79 41.48
C ARG A 112 1.96 17.37 42.27
N ALA A 113 2.69 16.35 41.82
CA ALA A 113 3.92 15.89 42.44
C ALA A 113 5.03 16.96 42.39
N SER A 114 5.22 17.71 41.34
CA SER A 114 6.22 18.79 41.27
C SER A 114 5.89 19.94 42.23
N ILE A 115 4.61 20.26 42.38
CA ILE A 115 4.14 21.23 43.38
C ILE A 115 4.41 20.73 44.79
N ALA A 116 4.10 19.47 45.08
CA ALA A 116 4.35 18.87 46.37
C ALA A 116 5.85 18.82 46.72
N ARG A 117 6.71 18.54 45.73
CA ARG A 117 8.18 18.63 45.89
C ARG A 117 8.63 20.05 46.21
N ALA A 118 8.09 21.04 45.53
CA ALA A 118 8.43 22.45 45.82
C ALA A 118 8.01 22.87 47.23
N ARG A 119 6.99 22.25 47.80
CA ARG A 119 6.54 22.42 49.20
C ARG A 119 7.37 21.65 50.23
N GLY A 120 8.42 20.96 49.80
CA GLY A 120 9.33 20.22 50.68
C GLY A 120 8.84 18.83 51.10
N LEU A 121 7.84 18.24 50.41
CA LEU A 121 7.24 16.96 50.83
C LEU A 121 7.94 15.72 50.29
N GLN A 122 9.04 15.86 49.50
CA GLN A 122 9.80 14.69 49.01
C GLN A 122 10.32 13.77 50.08
N PRO A 123 10.96 14.26 51.22
CA PRO A 123 11.44 13.36 52.24
C PRO A 123 10.34 12.57 52.97
N LEU A 124 9.14 13.17 53.13
CA LEU A 124 7.98 12.47 53.66
C LEU A 124 7.51 11.34 52.70
N ALA A 125 7.43 11.64 51.41
CA ALA A 125 7.08 10.65 50.40
C ALA A 125 8.08 9.49 50.36
N ASP A 126 9.38 9.77 50.45
CA ASP A 126 10.44 8.75 50.46
C ASP A 126 10.39 7.86 51.72
N ALA A 127 10.10 8.45 52.89
CA ALA A 127 9.92 7.71 54.12
C ALA A 127 8.70 6.77 54.06
N ILE A 128 7.57 7.27 53.61
CA ILE A 128 6.35 6.47 53.38
C ILE A 128 6.60 5.36 52.39
N PHE A 129 7.29 5.64 51.26
CA PHE A 129 7.51 4.68 50.18
C PHE A 129 8.46 3.53 50.61
N LYS A 130 9.34 3.73 51.58
CA LYS A 130 10.15 2.68 52.22
C LYS A 130 9.32 1.63 52.95
N GLN A 131 8.15 2.02 53.46
CA GLN A 131 7.20 1.17 54.15
C GLN A 131 7.83 0.44 55.34
N ASP A 132 8.52 1.18 56.18
CA ASP A 132 8.99 0.68 57.49
C ASP A 132 7.76 0.45 58.40
N ALA A 133 7.67 -0.74 59.01
CA ALA A 133 6.54 -1.11 59.85
C ALA A 133 6.39 -0.23 61.09
N ALA A 134 7.48 0.37 61.58
CA ALA A 134 7.49 1.27 62.73
C ALA A 134 7.18 2.73 62.37
N PHE A 135 7.15 3.09 61.08
CA PHE A 135 6.91 4.46 60.63
C PHE A 135 5.42 4.80 60.63
N ASP A 136 5.09 5.88 61.33
CA ASP A 136 3.72 6.44 61.37
C ASP A 136 3.63 7.65 60.46
N PRO A 137 2.99 7.53 59.25
CA PRO A 137 2.90 8.61 58.31
C PRO A 137 2.14 9.85 58.83
N GLU A 138 1.10 9.65 59.65
CA GLU A 138 0.28 10.74 60.19
C GLU A 138 1.07 11.60 61.16
N LYS A 139 1.80 10.96 62.10
CA LYS A 139 2.69 11.67 63.04
C LYS A 139 3.83 12.37 62.31
N ALA A 140 4.43 11.70 61.31
CA ALA A 140 5.53 12.27 60.53
C ALA A 140 5.08 13.49 59.71
N ALA A 141 3.87 13.50 59.18
CA ALA A 141 3.31 14.59 58.40
C ALA A 141 3.28 15.93 59.13
N ALA A 142 3.11 15.89 60.48
CA ALA A 142 3.09 17.09 61.31
C ALA A 142 4.42 17.90 61.26
N ALA A 143 5.54 17.25 60.94
CA ALA A 143 6.85 17.92 60.83
C ALA A 143 7.04 18.68 59.50
N TYR A 144 6.14 18.57 58.55
CA TYR A 144 6.21 19.16 57.22
C TYR A 144 5.19 20.30 56.99
N LEU A 145 4.57 20.79 58.07
CA LEU A 145 3.61 21.91 58.03
C LEU A 145 4.36 23.22 57.73
N ASN A 146 3.83 24.02 56.83
CA ASN A 146 4.33 25.33 56.45
C ASN A 146 3.17 26.20 55.85
N ASP A 147 3.44 27.42 55.44
CA ASP A 147 2.42 28.34 54.91
C ASP A 147 1.65 27.77 53.70
N GLU A 148 2.29 26.87 52.93
CA GLU A 148 1.67 26.19 51.74
C GLU A 148 1.12 24.80 52.08
N VAL A 149 1.39 24.28 53.28
CA VAL A 149 0.95 22.93 53.77
C VAL A 149 0.27 23.12 55.11
N PRO A 150 -1.04 23.46 55.15
CA PRO A 150 -1.70 23.92 56.35
C PRO A 150 -1.96 22.84 57.42
N ASP A 151 -2.02 21.57 57.00
CA ASP A 151 -2.34 20.46 57.91
C ASP A 151 -1.65 19.13 57.47
N ALA A 152 -1.69 18.16 58.35
CA ALA A 152 -1.12 16.83 58.08
C ALA A 152 -1.80 16.09 56.92
N ALA A 153 -3.08 16.31 56.69
CA ALA A 153 -3.82 15.74 55.56
C ALA A 153 -3.29 16.28 54.22
N ALA A 154 -3.03 17.60 54.14
CA ALA A 154 -2.41 18.23 52.96
C ALA A 154 -0.98 17.72 52.73
N ALA A 155 -0.18 17.49 53.80
CA ALA A 155 1.14 16.92 53.70
C ALA A 155 1.11 15.48 53.16
N LEU A 156 0.21 14.65 53.66
CA LEU A 156 0.00 13.28 53.21
C LEU A 156 -0.50 13.22 51.77
N ALA A 157 -1.44 14.06 51.39
CA ALA A 157 -1.93 14.15 50.02
C ALA A 157 -0.82 14.54 49.05
N GLY A 158 0.04 15.50 49.42
CA GLY A 158 1.20 15.86 48.59
C GLY A 158 2.24 14.73 48.48
N ALA A 159 2.49 14.02 49.57
CA ALA A 159 3.36 12.83 49.57
C ALA A 159 2.78 11.71 48.69
N GLN A 160 1.45 11.47 48.76
CA GLN A 160 0.75 10.53 47.87
C GLN A 160 0.89 10.91 46.38
N ASP A 161 0.77 12.20 46.05
CA ASP A 161 0.95 12.68 44.64
C ASP A 161 2.38 12.39 44.13
N ILE A 162 3.41 12.56 44.99
CA ILE A 162 4.80 12.21 44.65
C ILE A 162 4.94 10.70 44.43
N ILE A 163 4.39 9.88 45.34
CA ILE A 163 4.45 8.41 45.24
C ILE A 163 3.67 7.95 43.99
N ALA A 164 2.49 8.50 43.73
CA ALA A 164 1.69 8.17 42.56
C ALA A 164 2.44 8.47 41.25
N GLU A 165 3.15 9.60 41.16
CA GLU A 165 3.99 9.90 40.03
C GLU A 165 5.13 8.91 39.89
N ALA A 166 5.84 8.56 40.94
CA ALA A 166 6.91 7.58 40.92
C ALA A 166 6.42 6.18 40.46
N VAL A 167 5.26 5.74 40.95
CA VAL A 167 4.60 4.49 40.52
C VAL A 167 4.22 4.55 39.03
N SER A 168 3.70 5.68 38.58
CA SER A 168 3.29 5.82 37.16
C SER A 168 4.47 5.86 36.18
N ASP A 169 5.65 6.23 36.65
CA ASP A 169 6.87 6.30 35.87
C ASP A 169 7.67 4.97 35.89
N ASP A 170 7.26 4.00 36.69
CA ASP A 170 7.94 2.70 36.77
C ASP A 170 7.73 1.89 35.48
N ALA A 171 8.82 1.63 34.74
CA ALA A 171 8.81 0.93 33.47
C ALA A 171 8.31 -0.53 33.58
N ALA A 172 8.61 -1.23 34.69
CA ALA A 172 8.17 -2.60 34.92
C ALA A 172 6.66 -2.68 35.16
N CYS A 173 6.12 -1.72 35.90
CA CYS A 173 4.68 -1.57 36.14
C CYS A 173 3.94 -1.33 34.82
N ARG A 174 4.43 -0.39 34.01
CA ARG A 174 3.83 -0.10 32.70
C ARG A 174 3.88 -1.31 31.75
N ALA A 175 5.00 -2.02 31.72
CA ALA A 175 5.15 -3.23 30.90
C ALA A 175 4.16 -4.34 31.34
N GLU A 176 3.97 -4.55 32.64
CA GLU A 176 3.03 -5.53 33.19
C GLU A 176 1.57 -5.16 32.85
N LEU A 177 1.20 -3.91 33.07
CA LEU A 177 -0.14 -3.43 32.70
C LEU A 177 -0.39 -3.48 31.19
N ARG A 178 0.59 -3.12 30.36
CA ARG A 178 0.48 -3.22 28.91
C ARG A 178 0.22 -4.67 28.48
N ARG A 179 0.91 -5.64 29.11
CA ARG A 179 0.68 -7.08 28.91
C ARG A 179 -0.74 -7.48 29.32
N TYR A 180 -1.20 -6.99 30.47
CA TYR A 180 -2.57 -7.23 30.95
C TYR A 180 -3.63 -6.68 30.00
N TYR A 181 -3.47 -5.44 29.54
CA TYR A 181 -4.39 -4.81 28.57
C TYR A 181 -4.46 -5.56 27.25
N ARG A 182 -3.30 -5.96 26.70
CA ARG A 182 -3.27 -6.73 25.43
C ARG A 182 -3.94 -8.08 25.55
N ALA A 183 -3.88 -8.70 26.71
CA ALA A 183 -4.47 -10.02 26.96
C ALA A 183 -5.99 -9.94 27.21
N PHE A 184 -6.44 -8.96 27.99
CA PHE A 184 -7.80 -8.90 28.52
C PHE A 184 -8.58 -7.63 28.12
N GLY A 185 -7.93 -6.65 27.56
CA GLY A 185 -8.55 -5.39 27.14
C GLY A 185 -9.48 -5.58 25.96
N ARG A 186 -10.51 -4.75 25.93
CA ARG A 186 -11.47 -4.67 24.84
C ARG A 186 -11.55 -3.22 24.38
N ILE A 187 -11.52 -2.98 23.08
CA ILE A 187 -11.94 -1.70 22.54
C ILE A 187 -13.46 -1.65 22.59
N ALA A 188 -13.99 -0.58 23.11
CA ALA A 188 -15.43 -0.39 23.25
C ALA A 188 -15.84 0.97 22.73
N SER A 189 -17.06 1.07 22.22
CA SER A 189 -17.63 2.34 21.82
C SER A 189 -19.08 2.47 22.27
N ALA A 190 -19.47 3.73 22.50
CA ALA A 190 -20.82 4.12 22.87
C ALA A 190 -21.28 5.27 21.97
N LYS A 191 -22.60 5.42 21.81
CA LYS A 191 -23.23 6.56 21.13
C LYS A 191 -22.85 7.86 21.83
N ALA A 192 -22.32 8.84 21.10
CA ALA A 192 -21.92 10.14 21.64
C ALA A 192 -22.95 11.25 21.38
N LYS A 193 -23.76 11.13 20.31
CA LYS A 193 -24.81 12.05 19.92
C LYS A 193 -26.14 11.32 19.76
N ASP A 194 -27.24 11.94 20.07
CA ASP A 194 -28.56 11.33 19.88
C ASP A 194 -29.11 11.56 18.47
N GLU A 195 -28.29 11.22 17.48
CA GLU A 195 -28.59 11.27 16.06
C GLU A 195 -28.31 9.90 15.44
N ASP A 196 -29.09 9.52 14.45
CA ASP A 196 -28.80 8.31 13.67
C ASP A 196 -27.66 8.55 12.69
N SER A 197 -26.78 7.56 12.58
CA SER A 197 -25.62 7.63 11.70
C SER A 197 -25.29 6.27 11.10
N VAL A 198 -24.38 6.27 10.15
CA VAL A 198 -23.81 5.03 9.56
C VAL A 198 -23.07 4.18 10.59
N TYR A 199 -22.82 4.71 11.79
CA TYR A 199 -22.11 4.04 12.88
C TYR A 199 -23.05 3.30 13.86
N ALA A 200 -24.34 3.13 13.54
CA ALA A 200 -25.32 2.51 14.44
C ALA A 200 -24.88 1.15 14.99
N GLN A 201 -24.17 0.35 14.19
CA GLN A 201 -23.62 -0.94 14.63
C GLN A 201 -22.53 -0.85 15.71
N TYR A 202 -22.01 0.36 15.99
CA TYR A 202 -20.97 0.63 16.98
C TYR A 202 -21.48 1.43 18.19
N TYR A 203 -22.78 1.68 18.32
CA TYR A 203 -23.34 2.43 19.44
C TYR A 203 -23.29 1.71 20.80
N ASP A 204 -23.24 0.39 20.77
CA ASP A 204 -22.97 -0.48 21.92
C ASP A 204 -22.08 -1.63 21.46
N PHE A 205 -20.80 -1.36 21.38
CA PHE A 205 -19.84 -2.28 20.78
C PHE A 205 -18.66 -2.51 21.72
N ALA A 206 -18.22 -3.76 21.81
CA ALA A 206 -16.98 -4.11 22.50
C ALA A 206 -16.36 -5.38 21.90
N GLU A 207 -15.06 -5.33 21.56
CA GLU A 207 -14.32 -6.45 20.99
C GLU A 207 -12.91 -6.54 21.58
N PRO A 208 -12.35 -7.76 21.82
CA PRO A 208 -11.00 -7.92 22.34
C PRO A 208 -9.94 -7.24 21.48
N LEU A 209 -8.98 -6.53 22.09
CA LEU A 209 -7.92 -5.79 21.39
C LEU A 209 -7.10 -6.68 20.44
N ASN A 210 -6.87 -7.94 20.81
CA ASN A 210 -6.08 -8.90 20.05
C ASN A 210 -6.85 -9.60 18.93
N LYS A 211 -8.14 -9.30 18.74
CA LYS A 211 -9.01 -9.94 17.73
C LYS A 211 -9.69 -8.97 16.79
N ILE A 212 -9.76 -7.68 17.15
CA ILE A 212 -10.48 -6.71 16.35
C ILE A 212 -9.82 -6.55 14.96
N PRO A 213 -10.60 -6.65 13.85
CA PRO A 213 -10.11 -6.39 12.51
C PRO A 213 -9.81 -4.90 12.29
N GLY A 214 -8.77 -4.61 11.49
CA GLY A 214 -8.33 -3.23 11.24
C GLY A 214 -9.42 -2.30 10.68
N HIS A 215 -10.29 -2.79 9.80
CA HIS A 215 -11.38 -1.99 9.23
C HIS A 215 -12.38 -1.50 10.30
N ARG A 216 -12.58 -2.27 11.39
CA ARG A 216 -13.43 -1.83 12.51
C ARG A 216 -12.74 -0.77 13.35
N VAL A 217 -11.43 -0.91 13.57
CA VAL A 217 -10.64 0.13 14.26
C VAL A 217 -10.75 1.45 13.51
N LEU A 218 -10.54 1.46 12.19
CA LEU A 218 -10.65 2.66 11.36
C LEU A 218 -12.07 3.23 11.34
N ALA A 219 -13.11 2.38 11.38
CA ALA A 219 -14.50 2.83 11.50
C ALA A 219 -14.76 3.51 12.84
N LEU A 220 -14.27 2.94 13.94
CA LEU A 220 -14.39 3.51 15.29
C LEU A 220 -13.68 4.87 15.39
N ASP A 221 -12.43 4.95 14.88
CA ASP A 221 -11.65 6.19 14.88
C ASP A 221 -12.33 7.29 14.05
N ARG A 222 -12.91 6.95 12.89
CA ARG A 222 -13.68 7.90 12.09
C ARG A 222 -14.95 8.34 12.82
N GLY A 223 -15.73 7.42 13.38
CA GLY A 223 -16.96 7.73 14.11
C GLY A 223 -16.72 8.63 15.33
N GLU A 224 -15.59 8.43 16.04
CA GLU A 224 -15.16 9.30 17.14
C GLU A 224 -14.76 10.69 16.65
N ARG A 225 -13.96 10.79 15.59
CA ARG A 225 -13.54 12.05 15.00
C ARG A 225 -14.73 12.86 14.47
N GLU A 226 -15.75 12.21 13.91
CA GLU A 226 -16.99 12.84 13.47
C GLU A 226 -17.95 13.14 14.65
N GLY A 227 -17.60 12.70 15.86
CA GLY A 227 -18.33 12.97 17.09
C GLY A 227 -19.61 12.14 17.29
N PHE A 228 -19.78 11.04 16.55
CA PHE A 228 -20.89 10.11 16.72
C PHE A 228 -20.62 9.02 17.74
N LEU A 229 -19.35 8.69 17.95
CA LEU A 229 -18.91 7.66 18.89
C LEU A 229 -18.01 8.24 19.98
N LYS A 230 -18.08 7.64 21.16
CA LYS A 230 -17.07 7.76 22.21
C LYS A 230 -16.37 6.41 22.31
N VAL A 231 -15.07 6.38 22.02
CA VAL A 231 -14.28 5.14 21.95
C VAL A 231 -13.27 5.09 23.08
N GLY A 232 -13.12 3.94 23.71
CA GLY A 232 -12.16 3.73 24.79
C GLY A 232 -11.75 2.27 24.93
N ILE A 233 -10.78 2.03 25.80
CA ILE A 233 -10.35 0.67 26.15
C ILE A 233 -10.94 0.31 27.53
N GLN A 234 -11.72 -0.75 27.56
CA GLN A 234 -12.29 -1.33 28.76
C GLN A 234 -11.43 -2.49 29.25
N VAL A 235 -11.12 -2.48 30.55
CA VAL A 235 -10.50 -3.57 31.30
C VAL A 235 -11.18 -3.66 32.67
N ASP A 236 -10.96 -4.76 33.39
CA ASP A 236 -11.30 -4.84 34.79
C ASP A 236 -10.37 -3.88 35.57
N ALA A 237 -10.90 -2.70 35.90
CA ALA A 237 -10.17 -1.61 36.54
C ALA A 237 -9.70 -1.98 37.95
N GLU A 238 -10.51 -2.75 38.71
CA GLU A 238 -10.13 -3.18 40.07
C GLU A 238 -8.97 -4.16 40.03
N ARG A 239 -9.00 -5.08 39.07
CA ARG A 239 -7.89 -6.03 38.86
C ARG A 239 -6.62 -5.33 38.39
N ALA A 240 -6.73 -4.37 37.48
CA ALA A 240 -5.59 -3.60 37.01
C ALA A 240 -4.99 -2.74 38.12
N ALA A 241 -5.81 -2.02 38.89
CA ALA A 241 -5.37 -1.29 40.10
C ALA A 241 -4.77 -2.22 41.14
N GLY A 242 -5.33 -3.45 41.29
CA GLY A 242 -4.82 -4.49 42.14
C GLY A 242 -3.41 -4.97 41.76
N ILE A 243 -3.11 -5.06 40.47
CA ILE A 243 -1.75 -5.38 39.98
C ILE A 243 -0.76 -4.30 40.43
N VAL A 244 -1.08 -3.01 40.22
CA VAL A 244 -0.21 -1.90 40.66
C VAL A 244 -0.03 -1.92 42.16
N SER A 245 -1.13 -2.04 42.92
CA SER A 245 -1.09 -2.16 44.38
C SER A 245 -0.20 -3.32 44.86
N TRP A 246 -0.34 -4.49 44.21
CA TRP A 246 0.49 -5.67 44.55
C TRP A 246 1.97 -5.44 44.30
N MET A 247 2.34 -4.71 43.27
CA MET A 247 3.74 -4.42 42.92
C MET A 247 4.42 -3.50 43.95
N PHE A 248 3.66 -2.54 44.50
CA PHE A 248 4.26 -1.49 45.31
C PHE A 248 3.87 -1.54 46.79
N ALA A 249 2.68 -1.96 47.18
CA ALA A 249 2.22 -1.94 48.56
C ALA A 249 2.53 -3.22 49.31
N ARG A 250 3.36 -3.14 50.37
CA ARG A 250 3.75 -4.25 51.24
C ARG A 250 2.72 -4.48 52.33
N LYS A 251 1.48 -4.85 51.97
CA LYS A 251 0.31 -4.92 52.88
C LYS A 251 0.52 -5.76 54.16
N LYS A 252 1.41 -6.76 54.13
CA LYS A 252 1.67 -7.65 55.28
C LYS A 252 2.77 -7.13 56.22
N THR A 253 3.70 -6.29 55.70
CA THR A 253 4.91 -5.91 56.40
C THR A 253 5.17 -4.41 56.50
N GLY A 254 4.46 -3.59 55.74
CA GLY A 254 4.72 -2.16 55.57
C GLY A 254 4.00 -1.24 56.58
N GLY A 255 3.32 -1.78 57.59
CA GLY A 255 2.63 -0.99 58.63
C GLY A 255 1.59 0.00 58.05
N ALA A 256 1.43 1.15 58.71
CA ALA A 256 0.52 2.22 58.29
C ALA A 256 0.91 2.82 56.90
N SER A 257 2.19 2.85 56.57
CA SER A 257 2.69 3.34 55.30
C SER A 257 2.17 2.53 54.11
N ALA A 258 1.93 1.22 54.27
CA ALA A 258 1.42 0.38 53.20
C ALA A 258 0.02 0.80 52.70
N ALA A 259 -0.85 1.30 53.58
CA ALA A 259 -2.16 1.81 53.22
C ALA A 259 -2.04 3.10 52.36
N VAL A 260 -1.09 3.97 52.73
CA VAL A 260 -0.85 5.22 51.98
C VAL A 260 -0.27 4.90 50.57
N VAL A 261 0.66 3.94 50.48
CA VAL A 261 1.22 3.49 49.20
C VAL A 261 0.16 2.78 48.36
N ASP A 262 -0.73 1.96 48.94
CA ASP A 262 -1.82 1.31 48.24
C ASP A 262 -2.78 2.37 47.61
N ALA A 263 -3.15 3.39 48.39
CA ALA A 263 -3.99 4.48 47.91
C ALA A 263 -3.30 5.26 46.75
N ALA A 264 -2.00 5.58 46.92
CA ALA A 264 -1.20 6.25 45.90
C ALA A 264 -1.05 5.40 44.63
N ALA A 265 -0.87 4.07 44.73
CA ALA A 265 -0.78 3.14 43.64
C ALA A 265 -2.09 3.05 42.81
N ARG A 266 -3.22 3.03 43.51
CA ARG A 266 -4.55 3.05 42.89
C ARG A 266 -4.84 4.38 42.18
N ASP A 267 -4.46 5.51 42.78
CA ASP A 267 -4.54 6.83 42.14
C ASP A 267 -3.61 6.92 40.94
N ALA A 268 -2.38 6.43 41.04
CA ALA A 268 -1.43 6.34 39.93
C ALA A 268 -2.06 5.58 38.72
N TYR A 269 -2.70 4.45 39.00
CA TYR A 269 -3.37 3.69 37.94
C TYR A 269 -4.50 4.51 37.29
N SER A 270 -5.46 4.96 38.08
CA SER A 270 -6.67 5.56 37.53
C SER A 270 -6.43 6.92 36.86
N ARG A 271 -5.58 7.76 37.42
CA ARG A 271 -5.34 9.13 36.97
C ARG A 271 -4.18 9.27 36.00
N LEU A 272 -3.14 8.47 36.08
CA LEU A 272 -1.90 8.64 35.33
C LEU A 272 -1.64 7.51 34.32
N ILE A 273 -1.75 6.24 34.77
CA ILE A 273 -1.34 5.11 33.94
C ILE A 273 -2.44 4.73 32.94
N HIS A 274 -3.67 4.53 33.40
CA HIS A 274 -4.78 4.10 32.54
C HIS A 274 -4.98 5.02 31.34
N PRO A 275 -5.11 6.36 31.47
CA PRO A 275 -5.31 7.23 30.31
C PRO A 275 -4.11 7.23 29.35
N SER A 276 -2.90 7.09 29.92
CA SER A 276 -1.67 7.02 29.10
C SER A 276 -1.56 5.72 28.30
N LEU A 277 -1.85 4.56 28.92
CA LEU A 277 -1.85 3.27 28.23
C LEU A 277 -2.99 3.13 27.25
N GLU A 278 -4.17 3.68 27.56
CA GLU A 278 -5.29 3.71 26.63
C GLU A 278 -4.91 4.44 25.33
N ASN A 279 -4.37 5.65 25.45
CA ASN A 279 -3.91 6.43 24.28
C ASN A 279 -2.82 5.71 23.50
N GLU A 280 -1.85 5.09 24.19
CA GLU A 280 -0.76 4.33 23.58
C GLU A 280 -1.31 3.15 22.76
N LEU A 281 -2.12 2.30 23.39
CA LEU A 281 -2.66 1.10 22.75
C LEU A 281 -3.66 1.43 21.62
N ARG A 282 -4.45 2.48 21.77
CA ARG A 282 -5.31 2.97 20.70
C ARG A 282 -4.49 3.45 19.50
N SER A 283 -3.42 4.21 19.75
CA SER A 283 -2.52 4.67 18.69
C SER A 283 -1.84 3.52 17.98
N GLU A 284 -1.39 2.48 18.73
CA GLU A 284 -0.83 1.25 18.15
C GLU A 284 -1.85 0.51 17.26
N LEU A 285 -3.09 0.35 17.73
CA LEU A 285 -4.16 -0.29 16.95
C LEU A 285 -4.48 0.48 15.67
N SER A 286 -4.62 1.80 15.76
CA SER A 286 -4.90 2.67 14.62
C SER A 286 -3.76 2.64 13.61
N ALA A 287 -2.50 2.65 14.07
CA ALA A 287 -1.34 2.55 13.19
C ALA A 287 -1.28 1.19 12.46
N ALA A 288 -1.50 0.08 13.20
CA ALA A 288 -1.52 -1.26 12.61
C ALA A 288 -2.69 -1.43 11.62
N ALA A 289 -3.87 -0.88 11.92
CA ALA A 289 -5.03 -0.89 11.05
C ALA A 289 -4.79 -0.08 9.77
N ALA A 290 -4.15 1.09 9.88
CA ALA A 290 -3.79 1.94 8.75
C ALA A 290 -2.77 1.23 7.82
N GLU A 291 -1.70 0.64 8.36
CA GLU A 291 -0.72 -0.12 7.56
C GLU A 291 -1.37 -1.29 6.82
N GLY A 292 -2.26 -2.04 7.48
CA GLY A 292 -3.01 -3.11 6.83
C GLY A 292 -3.87 -2.60 5.66
N ALA A 293 -4.57 -1.49 5.84
CA ALA A 293 -5.42 -0.89 4.82
C ALA A 293 -4.59 -0.27 3.67
N ILE A 294 -3.44 0.35 3.97
CA ILE A 294 -2.50 0.87 2.96
C ILE A 294 -1.97 -0.27 2.09
N LYS A 295 -1.61 -1.40 2.70
CA LYS A 295 -1.14 -2.59 1.98
C LYS A 295 -2.20 -3.10 1.01
N VAL A 296 -3.44 -3.23 1.46
CA VAL A 296 -4.57 -3.64 0.60
C VAL A 296 -4.76 -2.68 -0.56
N PHE A 297 -4.66 -1.37 -0.30
CA PHE A 297 -4.75 -0.37 -1.36
C PHE A 297 -3.61 -0.52 -2.37
N GLY A 298 -2.39 -0.71 -1.89
CA GLY A 298 -1.21 -0.96 -2.75
C GLY A 298 -1.38 -2.19 -3.65
N ASP A 299 -1.88 -3.31 -3.08
CA ASP A 299 -2.14 -4.54 -3.82
C ASP A 299 -3.19 -4.33 -4.93
N ASN A 300 -4.28 -3.64 -4.61
CA ASN A 300 -5.33 -3.32 -5.59
C ASN A 300 -4.80 -2.37 -6.69
N LEU A 301 -4.02 -1.36 -6.32
CA LEU A 301 -3.39 -0.45 -7.29
C LEU A 301 -2.44 -1.19 -8.23
N ARG A 302 -1.59 -2.08 -7.70
CA ARG A 302 -0.68 -2.92 -8.50
C ARG A 302 -1.44 -3.69 -9.58
N GLN A 303 -2.57 -4.28 -9.22
CA GLN A 303 -3.38 -5.06 -10.15
C GLN A 303 -4.04 -4.18 -11.22
N LEU A 304 -4.50 -2.99 -10.87
CA LEU A 304 -5.03 -2.03 -11.84
C LEU A 304 -3.96 -1.59 -12.85
N LEU A 305 -2.74 -1.31 -12.37
CA LEU A 305 -1.62 -0.88 -13.21
C LEU A 305 -1.10 -1.99 -14.12
N LEU A 306 -1.13 -3.24 -13.66
CA LEU A 306 -0.63 -4.39 -14.40
C LEU A 306 -1.71 -5.09 -15.24
N GLN A 307 -2.87 -4.48 -15.45
CA GLN A 307 -3.87 -5.01 -16.39
C GLN A 307 -3.26 -5.15 -17.78
N PRO A 308 -3.54 -6.29 -18.48
CA PRO A 308 -3.02 -6.52 -19.83
C PRO A 308 -3.50 -5.46 -20.82
N PRO A 309 -2.60 -4.88 -21.62
CA PRO A 309 -2.94 -3.88 -22.62
C PRO A 309 -3.57 -4.51 -23.87
N ILE A 310 -4.41 -3.75 -24.57
CA ILE A 310 -4.90 -4.07 -25.92
C ILE A 310 -4.13 -3.23 -26.92
N ARG A 311 -2.96 -3.70 -27.32
CA ARG A 311 -2.04 -2.98 -28.20
C ARG A 311 -2.44 -3.07 -29.68
N GLY A 312 -2.01 -2.08 -30.45
CA GLY A 312 -2.09 -2.12 -31.92
C GLY A 312 -3.50 -1.94 -32.48
N LYS A 313 -4.47 -1.48 -31.67
CA LYS A 313 -5.85 -1.26 -32.06
C LYS A 313 -6.20 0.22 -32.12
N THR A 314 -7.04 0.60 -33.11
CA THR A 314 -7.73 1.89 -33.11
C THR A 314 -8.90 1.81 -32.15
N VAL A 315 -8.91 2.67 -31.13
CA VAL A 315 -9.88 2.63 -30.03
C VAL A 315 -10.75 3.88 -30.02
N MET A 316 -12.07 3.69 -29.86
CA MET A 316 -13.01 4.77 -29.56
C MET A 316 -13.28 4.79 -28.06
N GLY A 317 -12.95 5.88 -27.38
CA GLY A 317 -13.30 6.13 -25.98
C GLY A 317 -14.62 6.86 -25.86
N LEU A 318 -15.48 6.35 -25.00
CA LEU A 318 -16.77 6.93 -24.65
C LEU A 318 -16.73 7.31 -23.16
N ASP A 319 -16.83 8.61 -22.88
CA ASP A 319 -16.95 9.15 -21.52
C ASP A 319 -18.41 9.51 -21.24
N PRO A 320 -19.15 8.66 -20.51
CA PRO A 320 -20.59 8.79 -20.29
C PRO A 320 -20.96 10.09 -19.55
N GLY A 321 -22.13 10.61 -19.82
CA GLY A 321 -22.69 11.73 -19.06
C GLY A 321 -24.09 12.13 -19.53
N TYR A 322 -24.98 12.38 -18.55
CA TYR A 322 -26.35 12.79 -18.86
C TYR A 322 -26.43 14.19 -19.44
N ARG A 323 -26.13 15.23 -18.62
CA ARG A 323 -26.40 16.63 -18.97
C ARG A 323 -25.51 17.16 -20.10
N MET A 324 -24.24 16.83 -20.06
CA MET A 324 -23.22 17.32 -20.99
C MET A 324 -23.01 16.41 -22.20
N GLY A 325 -23.82 15.36 -22.31
CA GLY A 325 -23.66 14.34 -23.34
C GLY A 325 -22.48 13.39 -23.09
N CYS A 326 -22.41 12.32 -23.87
CA CYS A 326 -21.28 11.40 -23.91
C CYS A 326 -20.19 12.00 -24.83
N LYS A 327 -18.97 12.15 -24.30
CA LYS A 327 -17.81 12.63 -25.04
C LYS A 327 -17.16 11.45 -25.72
N VAL A 328 -16.77 11.66 -26.95
CA VAL A 328 -16.21 10.62 -27.82
C VAL A 328 -14.84 11.06 -28.30
N ALA A 329 -13.87 10.17 -28.21
CA ALA A 329 -12.56 10.36 -28.80
C ALA A 329 -12.10 9.08 -29.50
N VAL A 330 -11.54 9.20 -30.69
CA VAL A 330 -10.92 8.08 -31.41
C VAL A 330 -9.41 8.27 -31.37
N VAL A 331 -8.70 7.23 -30.96
CA VAL A 331 -7.23 7.21 -30.94
C VAL A 331 -6.70 6.10 -31.84
N ASP A 332 -5.60 6.39 -32.53
CA ASP A 332 -4.89 5.41 -33.35
C ASP A 332 -4.10 4.39 -32.49
N PRO A 333 -3.49 3.35 -33.08
CA PRO A 333 -2.71 2.37 -32.33
C PRO A 333 -1.56 2.93 -31.48
N THR A 334 -1.12 4.17 -31.73
CA THR A 334 -0.06 4.86 -30.96
C THR A 334 -0.62 5.77 -29.86
N GLY A 335 -1.97 5.85 -29.76
CA GLY A 335 -2.65 6.74 -28.81
C GLY A 335 -2.81 8.18 -29.30
N LYS A 336 -2.50 8.50 -30.57
CA LYS A 336 -2.73 9.81 -31.16
C LYS A 336 -4.22 10.00 -31.43
N VAL A 337 -4.74 11.17 -31.07
CA VAL A 337 -6.16 11.50 -31.31
C VAL A 337 -6.40 11.73 -32.80
N LEU A 338 -7.35 10.98 -33.39
CA LEU A 338 -7.79 11.08 -34.78
C LEU A 338 -9.05 11.93 -34.94
N ASP A 339 -10.00 11.77 -33.99
CA ASP A 339 -11.32 12.40 -34.09
C ASP A 339 -11.93 12.59 -32.70
N THR A 340 -12.78 13.60 -32.54
CA THR A 340 -13.51 13.86 -31.31
C THR A 340 -14.91 14.36 -31.57
N ASN A 341 -15.88 14.03 -30.71
CA ASN A 341 -17.25 14.50 -30.79
C ASN A 341 -17.96 14.47 -29.42
N VAL A 342 -19.17 15.02 -29.37
CA VAL A 342 -20.09 14.87 -28.23
C VAL A 342 -21.42 14.37 -28.78
N VAL A 343 -21.92 13.28 -28.22
CA VAL A 343 -23.20 12.66 -28.61
C VAL A 343 -24.14 12.53 -27.40
N TYR A 344 -25.42 12.38 -27.67
CA TYR A 344 -26.45 12.25 -26.63
C TYR A 344 -27.17 10.90 -26.77
N PRO A 345 -26.58 9.81 -26.23
CA PRO A 345 -27.10 8.46 -26.37
C PRO A 345 -28.33 8.17 -25.51
N VAL A 346 -28.64 9.03 -24.53
CA VAL A 346 -29.70 8.79 -23.56
C VAL A 346 -31.06 9.19 -24.16
N PRO A 347 -32.10 8.34 -24.05
CA PRO A 347 -33.41 8.55 -24.69
C PRO A 347 -34.12 9.88 -24.34
N GLU A 348 -33.91 10.37 -23.09
CA GLU A 348 -34.53 11.62 -22.62
C GLU A 348 -34.22 12.83 -23.50
N PHE A 349 -33.08 12.85 -24.20
CA PHE A 349 -32.70 13.97 -25.10
C PHE A 349 -33.26 13.84 -26.50
N LYS A 350 -33.93 12.74 -26.86
CA LYS A 350 -34.50 12.50 -28.19
C LYS A 350 -33.53 12.67 -29.37
N ARG A 351 -32.23 12.33 -29.12
CA ARG A 351 -31.16 12.46 -30.12
C ARG A 351 -30.40 11.15 -30.39
N VAL A 352 -30.95 10.02 -29.94
CA VAL A 352 -30.31 8.70 -30.03
C VAL A 352 -29.97 8.35 -31.50
N ASP A 353 -30.91 8.56 -32.45
CA ASP A 353 -30.67 8.26 -33.87
C ASP A 353 -29.55 9.14 -34.48
N GLN A 354 -29.46 10.40 -34.04
CA GLN A 354 -28.37 11.27 -34.47
C GLN A 354 -27.03 10.79 -33.87
N ALA A 355 -27.03 10.39 -32.61
CA ALA A 355 -25.86 9.83 -31.93
C ALA A 355 -25.38 8.57 -32.64
N LYS A 356 -26.28 7.62 -32.97
CA LYS A 356 -25.96 6.40 -33.76
C LYS A 356 -25.31 6.73 -35.09
N LYS A 357 -25.90 7.64 -35.87
CA LYS A 357 -25.34 8.08 -37.18
C LYS A 357 -23.93 8.65 -37.01
N THR A 358 -23.72 9.48 -35.98
CA THR A 358 -22.41 10.08 -35.70
C THR A 358 -21.37 9.03 -35.34
N ILE A 359 -21.68 8.13 -34.41
CA ILE A 359 -20.76 7.08 -33.99
C ILE A 359 -20.43 6.13 -35.15
N LYS A 360 -21.43 5.66 -35.90
CA LYS A 360 -21.21 4.83 -37.11
C LYS A 360 -20.28 5.52 -38.12
N ALA A 361 -20.50 6.81 -38.38
CA ALA A 361 -19.65 7.58 -39.29
C ALA A 361 -18.20 7.68 -38.79
N MET A 362 -18.00 7.95 -37.49
CA MET A 362 -16.66 8.00 -36.89
C MET A 362 -15.96 6.63 -36.91
N VAL A 363 -16.70 5.54 -36.63
CA VAL A 363 -16.18 4.16 -36.73
C VAL A 363 -15.66 3.85 -38.11
N LEU A 364 -16.48 4.09 -39.13
CA LEU A 364 -16.13 3.79 -40.53
C LEU A 364 -15.01 4.70 -41.05
N LYS A 365 -15.04 5.99 -40.71
CA LYS A 365 -14.03 6.97 -41.14
C LYS A 365 -12.63 6.63 -40.59
N ASN A 366 -12.56 6.24 -39.32
CA ASN A 366 -11.27 6.09 -38.61
C ASN A 366 -10.84 4.63 -38.47
N GLY A 367 -11.63 3.65 -38.93
CA GLY A 367 -11.30 2.22 -38.81
C GLY A 367 -11.26 1.75 -37.37
N VAL A 368 -12.23 2.16 -36.54
CA VAL A 368 -12.30 1.75 -35.13
C VAL A 368 -12.47 0.23 -35.02
N GLU A 369 -11.72 -0.39 -34.15
CA GLU A 369 -11.74 -1.84 -33.94
C GLU A 369 -12.34 -2.22 -32.58
N VAL A 370 -12.24 -1.35 -31.56
CA VAL A 370 -12.71 -1.59 -30.20
C VAL A 370 -13.27 -0.29 -29.60
N MET A 371 -14.31 -0.40 -28.78
CA MET A 371 -14.84 0.70 -27.99
C MET A 371 -14.47 0.55 -26.51
N ALA A 372 -13.99 1.61 -25.88
CA ALA A 372 -13.73 1.73 -24.45
C ALA A 372 -14.82 2.60 -23.82
N ILE A 373 -15.59 2.07 -22.88
CA ILE A 373 -16.72 2.78 -22.27
C ILE A 373 -16.38 3.02 -20.80
N GLY A 374 -16.43 4.28 -20.37
CA GLY A 374 -16.25 4.63 -18.95
C GLY A 374 -17.39 4.07 -18.08
N ASN A 375 -17.06 3.67 -16.86
CA ASN A 375 -18.03 3.07 -15.91
C ASN A 375 -18.71 4.09 -14.98
N GLY A 376 -18.77 5.36 -15.36
CA GLY A 376 -19.36 6.42 -14.55
C GLY A 376 -20.86 6.60 -14.74
N THR A 377 -21.31 7.80 -14.41
CA THR A 377 -22.72 8.19 -14.51
C THR A 377 -23.19 8.11 -15.97
N ALA A 378 -24.33 7.45 -16.24
CA ALA A 378 -24.84 7.08 -17.57
C ALA A 378 -23.99 6.02 -18.30
N GLY A 379 -23.14 5.28 -17.58
CA GLY A 379 -22.33 4.19 -18.16
C GLY A 379 -23.18 3.08 -18.75
N HIS A 380 -24.26 2.69 -18.08
CA HIS A 380 -25.18 1.64 -18.53
C HIS A 380 -25.87 2.01 -19.83
N GLU A 381 -26.50 3.16 -19.87
CA GLU A 381 -27.19 3.65 -21.05
C GLU A 381 -26.24 3.82 -22.25
N THR A 382 -25.00 4.22 -21.96
CA THR A 382 -23.96 4.31 -23.00
C THR A 382 -23.50 2.93 -23.47
N GLU A 383 -23.47 1.94 -22.59
CA GLU A 383 -23.13 0.56 -22.95
C GLU A 383 -24.24 -0.08 -23.81
N GLU A 384 -25.51 0.06 -23.43
CA GLU A 384 -26.66 -0.39 -24.24
C GLU A 384 -26.66 0.25 -25.62
N PHE A 385 -26.43 1.58 -25.67
CA PHE A 385 -26.32 2.31 -26.91
C PHE A 385 -25.16 1.80 -27.80
N ALA A 386 -23.99 1.55 -27.20
CA ALA A 386 -22.82 1.04 -27.93
C ALA A 386 -23.08 -0.37 -28.48
N ALA A 387 -23.69 -1.25 -27.70
CA ALA A 387 -24.06 -2.59 -28.14
C ALA A 387 -25.07 -2.57 -29.32
N GLU A 388 -26.06 -1.67 -29.28
CA GLU A 388 -26.97 -1.46 -30.41
C GLU A 388 -26.22 -1.02 -31.67
N VAL A 389 -25.31 -0.03 -31.54
CA VAL A 389 -24.49 0.44 -32.68
C VAL A 389 -23.62 -0.68 -33.25
N ILE A 390 -23.01 -1.51 -32.38
CA ILE A 390 -22.19 -2.66 -32.77
C ILE A 390 -23.03 -3.67 -33.56
N ARG A 391 -24.22 -4.00 -33.06
CA ARG A 391 -25.15 -4.93 -33.76
C ARG A 391 -25.56 -4.39 -35.11
N GLU A 392 -25.98 -3.12 -35.18
CA GLU A 392 -26.38 -2.49 -36.45
C GLU A 392 -25.21 -2.45 -37.45
N LEU A 393 -23.98 -2.19 -37.03
CA LEU A 393 -22.79 -2.23 -37.90
C LEU A 393 -22.46 -3.65 -38.39
N ALA A 394 -22.67 -4.65 -37.55
CA ALA A 394 -22.52 -6.05 -37.97
C ALA A 394 -23.53 -6.45 -39.02
N GLU A 395 -24.81 -6.06 -38.87
CA GLU A 395 -25.90 -6.32 -39.83
C GLU A 395 -25.72 -5.51 -41.14
N GLU A 396 -25.45 -4.22 -41.04
CA GLU A 396 -25.42 -3.31 -42.21
C GLU A 396 -24.09 -3.39 -43.00
N LYS A 397 -22.96 -3.64 -42.33
CA LYS A 397 -21.62 -3.55 -42.91
C LYS A 397 -20.75 -4.76 -42.74
N ASN A 398 -21.27 -5.83 -42.10
CA ASN A 398 -20.50 -7.02 -41.69
C ASN A 398 -19.23 -6.65 -40.87
N LEU A 399 -19.34 -5.60 -40.05
CA LEU A 399 -18.25 -5.09 -39.21
C LEU A 399 -18.46 -5.53 -37.74
N HIS A 400 -17.65 -6.47 -37.29
CA HIS A 400 -17.73 -7.05 -35.94
C HIS A 400 -16.85 -6.30 -34.96
N LEU A 401 -17.42 -5.31 -34.31
CA LEU A 401 -16.77 -4.56 -33.25
C LEU A 401 -16.99 -5.23 -31.90
N GLN A 402 -16.10 -4.92 -30.97
CA GLN A 402 -16.25 -5.31 -29.57
C GLN A 402 -16.08 -4.07 -28.67
N TYR A 403 -16.55 -4.17 -27.44
CA TYR A 403 -16.35 -3.12 -26.45
C TYR A 403 -15.85 -3.68 -25.12
N MET A 404 -15.34 -2.80 -24.29
CA MET A 404 -14.97 -3.08 -22.90
C MET A 404 -15.33 -1.89 -22.02
N VAL A 405 -15.89 -2.18 -20.85
CA VAL A 405 -16.09 -1.17 -19.81
C VAL A 405 -14.77 -0.94 -19.09
N VAL A 406 -14.32 0.32 -19.05
CA VAL A 406 -13.04 0.74 -18.50
C VAL A 406 -13.28 1.60 -17.27
N SER A 407 -12.50 1.40 -16.22
CA SER A 407 -12.57 2.26 -15.03
C SER A 407 -12.21 3.70 -15.39
N GLU A 408 -13.10 4.65 -15.10
CA GLU A 408 -12.84 6.08 -15.27
C GLU A 408 -12.23 6.74 -14.01
N ALA A 409 -11.90 5.94 -12.98
CA ALA A 409 -11.30 6.47 -11.76
C ALA A 409 -10.12 7.40 -12.04
N GLY A 410 -10.16 8.60 -11.48
CA GLY A 410 -9.15 9.63 -11.70
C GLY A 410 -9.15 10.28 -13.09
N ALA A 411 -10.02 9.90 -14.05
CA ALA A 411 -10.07 10.53 -15.38
C ALA A 411 -10.40 12.03 -15.29
N SER A 412 -11.33 12.41 -14.41
CA SER A 412 -11.66 13.82 -14.14
C SER A 412 -10.49 14.58 -13.51
N VAL A 413 -9.71 13.93 -12.62
CA VAL A 413 -8.50 14.53 -12.02
C VAL A 413 -7.43 14.76 -13.08
N TYR A 414 -7.20 13.77 -13.95
CA TYR A 414 -6.28 13.92 -15.08
C TYR A 414 -6.72 15.04 -16.01
N SER A 415 -7.97 15.02 -16.49
CA SER A 415 -8.46 15.97 -17.50
C SER A 415 -8.38 17.43 -17.04
N ALA A 416 -8.55 17.70 -15.74
CA ALA A 416 -8.40 19.01 -15.13
C ALA A 416 -6.94 19.37 -14.79
N SER A 417 -6.00 18.45 -14.93
CA SER A 417 -4.60 18.67 -14.56
C SER A 417 -3.86 19.58 -15.55
N LYS A 418 -2.79 20.21 -15.06
CA LYS A 418 -1.88 20.98 -15.92
C LYS A 418 -1.24 20.10 -16.99
N LEU A 419 -0.91 18.86 -16.67
CA LEU A 419 -0.36 17.89 -17.61
C LEU A 419 -1.29 17.65 -18.80
N ALA A 420 -2.58 17.40 -18.55
CA ALA A 420 -3.56 17.22 -19.60
C ALA A 420 -3.78 18.48 -20.44
N ALA A 421 -3.67 19.67 -19.83
CA ALA A 421 -3.71 20.94 -20.54
C ALA A 421 -2.50 21.15 -21.45
N GLU A 422 -1.31 20.74 -21.03
CA GLU A 422 -0.09 20.75 -21.83
C GLU A 422 -0.13 19.72 -22.97
N GLU A 423 -0.68 18.51 -22.69
CA GLU A 423 -0.79 17.42 -23.66
C GLU A 423 -1.85 17.69 -24.74
N PHE A 424 -2.95 18.34 -24.36
CA PHE A 424 -4.10 18.63 -25.23
C PHE A 424 -4.60 20.08 -25.07
N PRO A 425 -3.82 21.08 -25.49
CA PRO A 425 -4.23 22.48 -25.35
C PRO A 425 -5.46 22.83 -26.20
N GLN A 426 -5.71 22.09 -27.27
CA GLN A 426 -6.83 22.30 -28.21
C GLN A 426 -8.16 21.69 -27.73
N TYR A 427 -8.16 20.81 -26.72
CA TYR A 427 -9.36 20.16 -26.22
C TYR A 427 -9.80 20.71 -24.87
N ASP A 428 -11.10 20.75 -24.65
CA ASP A 428 -11.65 21.09 -23.34
C ASP A 428 -11.44 19.93 -22.33
N VAL A 429 -11.72 20.22 -21.08
CA VAL A 429 -11.54 19.25 -19.97
C VAL A 429 -12.31 17.96 -20.22
N ASN A 430 -13.52 18.05 -20.82
CA ASN A 430 -14.38 16.89 -20.99
C ASN A 430 -13.85 15.95 -22.10
N LEU A 431 -13.36 16.49 -23.21
CA LEU A 431 -12.81 15.68 -24.31
C LEU A 431 -11.51 14.98 -23.92
N ARG A 432 -10.69 15.60 -23.05
CA ARG A 432 -9.47 14.98 -22.52
C ARG A 432 -9.77 13.71 -21.74
N SER A 433 -10.90 13.65 -21.04
CA SER A 433 -11.34 12.46 -20.31
C SER A 433 -11.62 11.29 -21.27
N ALA A 434 -12.35 11.52 -22.35
CA ALA A 434 -12.63 10.48 -23.36
C ALA A 434 -11.35 9.93 -24.02
N VAL A 435 -10.36 10.80 -24.27
CA VAL A 435 -9.03 10.37 -24.76
C VAL A 435 -8.35 9.47 -23.74
N SER A 436 -8.39 9.84 -22.45
CA SER A 436 -7.80 9.03 -21.38
C SER A 436 -8.47 7.65 -21.29
N ILE A 437 -9.81 7.57 -21.39
CA ILE A 437 -10.55 6.30 -21.38
C ILE A 437 -10.11 5.40 -22.55
N ALA A 438 -9.97 5.94 -23.76
CA ALA A 438 -9.50 5.18 -24.92
C ALA A 438 -8.08 4.63 -24.70
N ARG A 439 -7.16 5.47 -24.23
CA ARG A 439 -5.76 5.11 -23.99
C ARG A 439 -5.58 4.11 -22.83
N ARG A 440 -6.44 4.14 -21.80
CA ARG A 440 -6.44 3.14 -20.72
C ARG A 440 -6.71 1.73 -21.24
N LEU A 441 -7.50 1.59 -22.30
CA LEU A 441 -7.71 0.29 -22.94
C LEU A 441 -6.46 -0.16 -23.69
N GLN A 442 -5.76 0.78 -24.36
CA GLN A 442 -4.54 0.47 -25.12
C GLN A 442 -3.37 0.10 -24.20
N ASP A 443 -3.09 0.90 -23.17
CA ASP A 443 -2.09 0.62 -22.15
C ASP A 443 -2.46 1.29 -20.82
N PRO A 444 -3.07 0.53 -19.88
CA PRO A 444 -3.49 1.05 -18.58
C PRO A 444 -2.35 1.69 -17.80
N LEU A 445 -1.17 1.04 -17.75
CA LEU A 445 -0.02 1.54 -17.00
C LEU A 445 0.45 2.90 -17.53
N ALA A 446 0.65 3.02 -18.84
CA ALA A 446 1.16 4.23 -19.48
C ALA A 446 0.25 5.44 -19.25
N GLU A 447 -1.06 5.22 -19.12
CA GLU A 447 -2.03 6.28 -18.88
C GLU A 447 -2.23 6.58 -17.39
N LEU A 448 -2.37 5.54 -16.54
CA LEU A 448 -2.66 5.70 -15.12
C LEU A 448 -1.50 6.32 -14.33
N VAL A 449 -0.25 6.17 -14.77
CA VAL A 449 0.91 6.83 -14.13
C VAL A 449 0.88 8.35 -14.20
N LYS A 450 0.05 8.93 -15.06
CA LYS A 450 -0.18 10.38 -15.18
C LYS A 450 -1.03 10.95 -14.06
N ILE A 451 -1.67 10.10 -13.27
CA ILE A 451 -2.67 10.43 -12.26
C ILE A 451 -2.07 10.18 -10.87
N ASP A 452 -2.48 10.99 -9.90
CA ASP A 452 -2.16 10.69 -8.49
C ASP A 452 -2.71 9.30 -8.13
N PRO A 453 -1.88 8.36 -7.65
CA PRO A 453 -2.31 7.01 -7.32
C PRO A 453 -3.53 6.96 -6.39
N LYS A 454 -3.69 7.95 -5.50
CA LYS A 454 -4.86 8.07 -4.62
C LYS A 454 -6.16 8.33 -5.36
N ALA A 455 -6.10 8.86 -6.57
CA ALA A 455 -7.27 9.11 -7.40
C ALA A 455 -7.57 7.96 -8.37
N VAL A 456 -6.62 7.06 -8.60
CA VAL A 456 -6.77 5.89 -9.49
C VAL A 456 -7.49 4.74 -8.80
N GLY A 457 -7.16 4.49 -7.54
CA GLY A 457 -7.74 3.44 -6.73
C GLY A 457 -8.67 3.97 -5.65
N VAL A 458 -9.40 3.06 -5.02
CA VAL A 458 -10.23 3.35 -3.85
C VAL A 458 -9.68 2.56 -2.67
N GLY A 459 -9.08 3.27 -1.73
CA GLY A 459 -8.68 2.72 -0.44
C GLY A 459 -9.79 2.93 0.59
N GLN A 460 -10.15 1.86 1.30
CA GLN A 460 -11.07 1.99 2.43
C GLN A 460 -10.44 2.90 3.49
N TYR A 461 -11.15 3.93 3.93
CA TYR A 461 -10.64 4.92 4.90
C TYR A 461 -9.38 5.69 4.46
N GLN A 462 -9.12 5.85 3.16
CA GLN A 462 -7.89 6.49 2.66
C GLN A 462 -7.64 7.91 3.17
N HIS A 463 -8.69 8.67 3.51
CA HIS A 463 -8.58 10.02 4.06
C HIS A 463 -8.27 10.04 5.57
N ASP A 464 -8.38 8.90 6.24
CA ASP A 464 -8.18 8.74 7.68
C ASP A 464 -6.79 8.21 8.04
N MET A 465 -6.03 7.78 7.02
CA MET A 465 -4.70 7.22 7.17
C MET A 465 -3.61 8.31 7.19
N PRO A 466 -2.40 8.00 7.70
CA PRO A 466 -1.24 8.88 7.60
C PRO A 466 -0.89 9.14 6.12
N GLN A 467 -1.16 10.35 5.62
CA GLN A 467 -1.08 10.67 4.19
C GLN A 467 0.34 10.54 3.62
N LYS A 468 1.37 10.85 4.42
CA LYS A 468 2.77 10.68 4.00
C LYS A 468 3.06 9.20 3.71
N ARG A 469 2.73 8.32 4.65
CA ARG A 469 2.94 6.87 4.52
C ARG A 469 2.16 6.28 3.36
N LEU A 470 0.89 6.69 3.20
CA LEU A 470 0.06 6.29 2.06
C LEU A 470 0.72 6.67 0.73
N ASN A 471 1.18 7.92 0.59
CA ASN A 471 1.84 8.39 -0.62
C ASN A 471 3.12 7.59 -0.92
N GLU A 472 3.99 7.40 0.06
CA GLU A 472 5.24 6.66 -0.09
C GLU A 472 5.00 5.22 -0.56
N THR A 473 4.03 4.54 0.03
CA THR A 473 3.68 3.17 -0.36
C THR A 473 3.11 3.11 -1.78
N LEU A 474 2.14 3.98 -2.12
CA LEU A 474 1.52 3.97 -3.44
C LEU A 474 2.50 4.39 -4.55
N ASP A 475 3.36 5.38 -4.29
CA ASP A 475 4.43 5.77 -5.22
C ASP A 475 5.42 4.62 -5.46
N GLY A 476 5.76 3.87 -4.40
CA GLY A 476 6.56 2.67 -4.50
C GLY A 476 5.92 1.59 -5.38
N VAL A 477 4.62 1.34 -5.22
CA VAL A 477 3.88 0.38 -6.06
C VAL A 477 3.91 0.80 -7.54
N VAL A 478 3.72 2.08 -7.84
CA VAL A 478 3.80 2.59 -9.22
C VAL A 478 5.20 2.40 -9.79
N GLU A 479 6.24 2.73 -9.02
CA GLU A 479 7.64 2.55 -9.42
C GLU A 479 7.94 1.08 -9.73
N ASP A 480 7.55 0.15 -8.84
CA ASP A 480 7.76 -1.28 -9.03
C ASP A 480 7.04 -1.80 -10.28
N CYS A 481 5.78 -1.40 -10.51
CA CYS A 481 5.03 -1.80 -11.70
C CYS A 481 5.71 -1.32 -12.99
N VAL A 482 6.12 -0.05 -13.06
CA VAL A 482 6.78 0.52 -14.24
C VAL A 482 8.10 -0.18 -14.53
N ASN A 483 8.93 -0.40 -13.51
CA ASN A 483 10.23 -1.04 -13.68
C ASN A 483 10.11 -2.55 -13.99
N SER A 484 9.09 -3.24 -13.48
CA SER A 484 8.85 -4.65 -13.82
C SER A 484 8.40 -4.84 -15.27
N VAL A 485 7.60 -3.92 -15.81
CA VAL A 485 7.15 -3.92 -17.21
C VAL A 485 8.29 -3.48 -18.14
N GLY A 486 9.08 -2.50 -17.73
CA GLY A 486 10.05 -1.82 -18.58
C GLY A 486 9.39 -0.77 -19.48
N VAL A 487 10.18 0.17 -19.96
CA VAL A 487 9.69 1.37 -20.64
C VAL A 487 10.38 1.56 -21.97
N ASP A 488 9.60 1.75 -23.03
CA ASP A 488 10.14 2.13 -24.35
C ASP A 488 10.65 3.57 -24.30
N LEU A 489 11.94 3.75 -24.57
CA LEU A 489 12.61 5.05 -24.48
C LEU A 489 12.10 6.06 -25.50
N ASN A 490 11.65 5.60 -26.68
CA ASN A 490 11.23 6.46 -27.78
C ASN A 490 9.77 6.87 -27.71
N THR A 491 8.90 6.07 -27.07
CA THR A 491 7.45 6.33 -27.04
C THR A 491 6.96 6.83 -25.68
N ALA A 492 7.73 6.59 -24.61
CA ALA A 492 7.29 6.91 -23.25
C ALA A 492 7.10 8.40 -23.01
N SER A 493 6.04 8.74 -22.28
CA SER A 493 5.78 10.10 -21.78
C SER A 493 6.72 10.47 -20.62
N ALA A 494 6.92 11.77 -20.38
CA ALA A 494 7.72 12.23 -19.25
C ALA A 494 7.20 11.72 -17.87
N PRO A 495 5.88 11.66 -17.59
CA PRO A 495 5.35 11.03 -16.38
C PRO A 495 5.73 9.56 -16.23
N LEU A 496 5.71 8.78 -17.32
CA LEU A 496 6.11 7.38 -17.30
C LEU A 496 7.62 7.23 -17.05
N LEU A 497 8.44 8.01 -17.76
CA LEU A 497 9.90 8.01 -17.60
C LEU A 497 10.32 8.39 -16.18
N ARG A 498 9.60 9.33 -15.53
CA ARG A 498 9.87 9.72 -14.14
C ARG A 498 9.74 8.55 -13.14
N ARG A 499 8.97 7.52 -13.47
CA ARG A 499 8.77 6.33 -12.62
C ARG A 499 9.84 5.26 -12.84
N VAL A 500 10.73 5.47 -13.80
CA VAL A 500 11.88 4.58 -14.01
C VAL A 500 12.95 4.86 -12.95
N ALA A 501 13.49 3.79 -12.36
CA ALA A 501 14.53 3.84 -11.35
C ALA A 501 15.68 4.78 -11.78
N GLY A 502 16.07 5.68 -10.90
CA GLY A 502 17.15 6.65 -11.14
C GLY A 502 16.81 7.83 -12.06
N VAL A 503 15.57 7.94 -12.57
CA VAL A 503 15.14 9.06 -13.44
C VAL A 503 14.35 10.09 -12.65
N SER A 504 14.92 11.30 -12.51
CA SER A 504 14.23 12.43 -11.89
C SER A 504 13.20 13.06 -12.84
N ALA A 505 12.28 13.87 -12.30
CA ALA A 505 11.30 14.60 -13.09
C ALA A 505 11.95 15.53 -14.14
N ALA A 506 13.09 16.15 -13.78
CA ALA A 506 13.85 16.99 -14.70
C ALA A 506 14.51 16.15 -15.81
N THR A 507 15.13 15.03 -15.42
CA THR A 507 15.75 14.09 -16.37
C THR A 507 14.73 13.50 -17.35
N ALA A 508 13.54 13.13 -16.87
CA ALA A 508 12.46 12.64 -17.72
C ALA A 508 12.06 13.65 -18.81
N LYS A 509 11.93 14.93 -18.45
CA LYS A 509 11.66 16.01 -19.43
C LYS A 509 12.83 16.18 -20.41
N ASN A 510 14.07 16.10 -19.93
CA ASN A 510 15.25 16.22 -20.78
C ASN A 510 15.38 15.04 -21.77
N ILE A 511 14.97 13.83 -21.37
CA ILE A 511 14.92 12.68 -22.31
C ILE A 511 13.91 12.96 -23.44
N VAL A 512 12.74 13.47 -23.11
CA VAL A 512 11.73 13.82 -24.12
C VAL A 512 12.24 14.93 -25.04
N ALA A 513 12.76 16.02 -24.46
CA ALA A 513 13.33 17.12 -25.24
C ALA A 513 14.47 16.65 -26.18
N TRP A 514 15.36 15.82 -25.66
CA TRP A 514 16.46 15.29 -26.46
C TRP A 514 15.97 14.52 -27.69
N ARG A 515 14.96 13.66 -27.56
CA ARG A 515 14.42 12.93 -28.72
C ARG A 515 13.64 13.80 -29.71
N GLU A 516 13.09 14.93 -29.27
CA GLU A 516 12.43 15.91 -30.12
C GLU A 516 13.45 16.74 -30.93
N GLU A 517 14.62 17.02 -30.32
CA GLU A 517 15.69 17.82 -30.94
C GLU A 517 16.63 16.98 -31.80
N GLU A 518 17.09 15.82 -31.29
CA GLU A 518 18.10 14.97 -31.90
C GLU A 518 17.53 13.75 -32.64
N GLY A 519 16.22 13.55 -32.54
CA GLY A 519 15.51 12.37 -33.09
C GLY A 519 15.49 11.18 -32.13
N ALA A 520 14.92 10.08 -32.61
CA ALA A 520 14.76 8.85 -31.84
C ALA A 520 16.10 8.29 -31.36
N PHE A 521 16.13 7.78 -30.14
CA PHE A 521 17.28 7.06 -29.61
C PHE A 521 17.52 5.78 -30.43
N THR A 522 18.75 5.53 -30.83
CA THR A 522 19.18 4.34 -31.56
C THR A 522 20.01 3.38 -30.71
N SER A 523 20.44 3.83 -29.54
CA SER A 523 21.13 3.02 -28.53
C SER A 523 20.94 3.56 -27.13
N ARG A 524 20.98 2.67 -26.11
CA ARG A 524 20.96 3.06 -24.70
C ARG A 524 22.14 3.97 -24.30
N ALA A 525 23.28 3.81 -24.98
CA ALA A 525 24.46 4.63 -24.70
C ALA A 525 24.23 6.14 -24.92
N GLN A 526 23.31 6.51 -25.80
CA GLN A 526 22.95 7.91 -26.04
C GLN A 526 22.33 8.60 -24.81
N LEU A 527 21.74 7.84 -23.89
CA LEU A 527 21.24 8.38 -22.61
C LEU A 527 22.32 9.14 -21.83
N LYS A 528 23.59 8.75 -21.95
CA LYS A 528 24.73 9.45 -21.31
C LYS A 528 24.92 10.88 -21.80
N LYS A 529 24.33 11.24 -22.95
CA LYS A 529 24.36 12.59 -23.51
C LYS A 529 23.21 13.48 -23.01
N VAL A 530 22.19 12.88 -22.39
CA VAL A 530 21.04 13.61 -21.89
C VAL A 530 21.43 14.44 -20.67
N LYS A 531 21.10 15.73 -20.70
CA LYS A 531 21.38 16.66 -19.62
C LYS A 531 20.75 16.19 -18.30
N GLY A 532 21.55 16.15 -17.23
CA GLY A 532 21.07 15.74 -15.90
C GLY A 532 21.03 14.24 -15.65
N LEU A 533 21.43 13.42 -16.63
CA LEU A 533 21.53 11.97 -16.47
C LEU A 533 23.00 11.58 -16.24
N GLY A 534 23.43 11.62 -14.98
CA GLY A 534 24.81 11.28 -14.57
C GLY A 534 25.06 9.76 -14.60
N PRO A 535 26.35 9.35 -14.36
CA PRO A 535 26.75 7.93 -14.43
C PRO A 535 25.91 7.03 -13.54
N LYS A 536 25.62 7.44 -12.29
CA LYS A 536 24.81 6.65 -11.36
C LYS A 536 23.35 6.53 -11.79
N ALA A 537 22.76 7.63 -12.29
CA ALA A 537 21.40 7.60 -12.84
C ALA A 537 21.32 6.69 -14.07
N TYR A 538 22.33 6.72 -14.93
CA TYR A 538 22.43 5.80 -16.07
C TYR A 538 22.49 4.33 -15.63
N GLU A 539 23.35 4.01 -14.66
CA GLU A 539 23.42 2.67 -14.07
C GLU A 539 22.05 2.22 -13.56
N GLN A 540 21.32 3.06 -12.83
CA GLN A 540 20.03 2.71 -12.25
C GLN A 540 18.92 2.51 -13.31
N CYS A 541 18.91 3.30 -14.39
CA CYS A 541 17.80 3.32 -15.33
C CYS A 541 17.98 2.48 -16.60
N ALA A 542 19.23 2.26 -17.04
CA ALA A 542 19.50 1.76 -18.38
C ALA A 542 18.90 0.39 -18.69
N GLY A 543 18.80 -0.50 -17.69
CA GLY A 543 18.22 -1.82 -17.87
C GLY A 543 16.68 -1.81 -18.02
N PHE A 544 16.03 -0.80 -17.49
CA PHE A 544 14.56 -0.64 -17.54
C PHE A 544 14.07 0.12 -18.79
N LEU A 545 14.96 0.87 -19.43
CA LEU A 545 14.67 1.60 -20.67
C LEU A 545 15.02 0.73 -21.88
N ARG A 546 14.03 0.45 -22.72
CA ARG A 546 14.13 -0.47 -23.86
C ARG A 546 14.09 0.28 -25.18
N LEU A 547 14.76 -0.29 -26.19
CA LEU A 547 14.78 0.19 -27.56
C LEU A 547 14.48 -0.97 -28.52
N PRO A 548 13.22 -1.27 -28.83
CA PRO A 548 12.84 -2.41 -29.66
C PRO A 548 13.51 -2.41 -31.04
N GLU A 549 13.71 -1.22 -31.63
CA GLU A 549 14.26 -1.03 -32.97
C GLU A 549 15.77 -0.77 -33.00
N ALA A 550 16.47 -0.93 -31.86
CA ALA A 550 17.91 -0.69 -31.80
C ALA A 550 18.71 -1.66 -32.67
N LYS A 551 19.79 -1.15 -33.28
CA LYS A 551 20.76 -2.00 -34.01
C LYS A 551 21.40 -3.05 -33.11
N ASN A 552 21.73 -2.67 -31.88
CA ASN A 552 22.16 -3.63 -30.86
C ASN A 552 20.91 -4.27 -30.22
N ARG A 553 20.62 -5.52 -30.60
CA ARG A 553 19.45 -6.25 -30.09
C ARG A 553 19.38 -6.38 -28.56
N LEU A 554 20.51 -6.27 -27.86
CA LEU A 554 20.54 -6.26 -26.41
C LEU A 554 19.85 -5.02 -25.83
N ASP A 555 19.80 -3.90 -26.55
CA ASP A 555 19.10 -2.69 -26.12
C ASP A 555 17.56 -2.86 -26.13
N ALA A 556 17.05 -3.89 -26.81
CA ALA A 556 15.63 -4.26 -26.79
C ALA A 556 15.25 -5.15 -25.57
N THR A 557 16.24 -5.72 -24.87
CA THR A 557 16.05 -6.65 -23.75
C THR A 557 16.08 -5.93 -22.41
N ALA A 558 15.72 -6.60 -21.31
CA ALA A 558 15.98 -6.10 -19.95
C ALA A 558 17.38 -6.48 -19.42
N VAL A 559 18.27 -7.02 -20.26
CA VAL A 559 19.67 -7.23 -19.88
C VAL A 559 20.33 -5.88 -19.60
N HIS A 560 20.96 -5.77 -18.44
CA HIS A 560 21.65 -4.54 -18.06
C HIS A 560 22.92 -4.34 -18.90
N PRO A 561 23.28 -3.10 -19.29
CA PRO A 561 24.49 -2.84 -20.09
C PRO A 561 25.78 -3.40 -19.49
N GLU A 562 25.90 -3.49 -18.17
CA GLU A 562 27.03 -4.15 -17.48
C GLU A 562 27.18 -5.62 -17.87
N SER A 563 26.07 -6.29 -18.13
CA SER A 563 26.04 -7.73 -18.48
C SER A 563 26.10 -8.01 -19.98
N TYR A 564 26.28 -7.00 -20.84
CA TYR A 564 26.32 -7.20 -22.30
C TYR A 564 27.49 -8.08 -22.74
N ALA A 565 28.66 -7.95 -22.09
CA ALA A 565 29.79 -8.80 -22.36
C ALA A 565 29.48 -10.27 -22.02
N ALA A 566 28.87 -10.50 -20.84
CA ALA A 566 28.48 -11.84 -20.41
C ALA A 566 27.40 -12.44 -21.34
N ALA A 567 26.39 -11.63 -21.73
CA ALA A 567 25.35 -12.09 -22.66
C ALA A 567 25.87 -12.48 -24.02
N LYS A 568 26.83 -11.73 -24.60
CA LYS A 568 27.49 -12.08 -25.84
C LYS A 568 28.32 -13.34 -25.70
N ALA A 569 29.16 -13.44 -24.67
CA ALA A 569 29.96 -14.62 -24.38
C ALA A 569 29.11 -15.88 -24.16
N LEU A 570 27.90 -15.73 -23.53
CA LEU A 570 26.95 -16.82 -23.40
C LEU A 570 26.44 -17.32 -24.77
N LEU A 571 26.04 -16.38 -25.63
CA LEU A 571 25.57 -16.70 -26.99
C LEU A 571 26.68 -17.43 -27.77
N ASP A 572 27.88 -16.89 -27.79
CA ASP A 572 29.06 -17.49 -28.47
C ASP A 572 29.36 -18.88 -27.91
N ALA A 573 29.38 -19.05 -26.59
CA ALA A 573 29.59 -20.33 -25.94
C ALA A 573 28.50 -21.36 -26.31
N CYS A 574 27.26 -20.95 -26.55
CA CYS A 574 26.15 -21.82 -26.93
C CYS A 574 25.97 -21.94 -28.46
N GLY A 575 26.81 -21.33 -29.28
CA GLY A 575 26.77 -21.41 -30.75
C GLY A 575 25.69 -20.50 -31.38
N TYR A 576 25.37 -19.40 -30.74
CA TYR A 576 24.41 -18.38 -31.19
C TYR A 576 25.09 -17.03 -31.40
N THR A 577 24.44 -16.15 -32.11
CA THR A 577 24.91 -14.77 -32.35
C THR A 577 23.91 -13.74 -31.81
N ALA A 578 24.38 -12.52 -31.54
CA ALA A 578 23.50 -11.43 -31.09
C ALA A 578 22.42 -11.03 -32.10
N ALA A 579 22.61 -11.32 -33.40
CA ALA A 579 21.61 -11.08 -34.44
C ALA A 579 20.37 -11.99 -34.31
N GLU A 580 20.51 -13.12 -33.64
CA GLU A 580 19.44 -14.11 -33.45
C GLU A 580 18.55 -13.81 -32.26
N ILE A 581 18.87 -12.78 -31.46
CA ILE A 581 18.04 -12.34 -30.32
C ILE A 581 16.66 -11.96 -30.85
N GLY A 582 15.60 -12.59 -30.28
CA GLY A 582 14.22 -12.39 -30.65
C GLY A 582 13.75 -13.22 -31.83
N THR A 583 14.55 -14.19 -32.30
CA THR A 583 14.12 -15.16 -33.31
C THR A 583 13.81 -16.52 -32.68
N ASP A 584 13.01 -17.33 -33.37
CA ASP A 584 12.65 -18.70 -32.92
C ASP A 584 13.86 -19.60 -32.71
N ARG A 585 15.00 -19.29 -33.37
CA ARG A 585 16.24 -20.07 -33.22
C ARG A 585 16.79 -20.04 -31.82
N LEU A 586 16.60 -18.95 -31.08
CA LEU A 586 17.03 -18.82 -29.69
C LEU A 586 16.17 -19.61 -28.70
N ALA A 587 15.02 -20.15 -29.09
CA ALA A 587 14.22 -21.04 -28.25
C ALA A 587 15.01 -22.27 -27.73
N GLY A 588 16.06 -22.66 -28.43
CA GLY A 588 16.99 -23.75 -28.03
C GLY A 588 18.02 -23.35 -26.96
N LEU A 589 18.20 -22.07 -26.68
CA LEU A 589 19.22 -21.58 -25.74
C LEU A 589 19.14 -22.20 -24.32
N PRO A 590 17.96 -22.32 -23.69
CA PRO A 590 17.85 -22.97 -22.37
C PRO A 590 18.35 -24.41 -22.38
N GLY A 591 18.07 -25.15 -23.45
CA GLY A 591 18.60 -26.53 -23.65
C GLY A 591 20.11 -26.56 -23.78
N ALA A 592 20.70 -25.64 -24.54
CA ALA A 592 22.14 -25.52 -24.70
C ALA A 592 22.86 -25.15 -23.39
N VAL A 593 22.25 -24.23 -22.60
CA VAL A 593 22.75 -23.87 -21.26
C VAL A 593 22.73 -25.07 -20.31
N LYS A 594 21.63 -25.85 -20.32
CA LYS A 594 21.53 -27.06 -19.51
C LYS A 594 22.55 -28.10 -19.90
N ALA A 595 22.81 -28.30 -21.21
CA ALA A 595 23.79 -29.26 -21.71
C ALA A 595 25.22 -28.89 -21.32
N LYS A 596 25.57 -27.61 -21.27
CA LYS A 596 26.89 -27.12 -20.86
C LYS A 596 27.08 -27.03 -19.35
N GLY A 597 26.02 -27.01 -18.60
CA GLY A 597 25.99 -26.89 -17.15
C GLY A 597 26.07 -25.44 -16.67
N ALA A 598 25.10 -25.03 -15.84
CA ALA A 598 24.98 -23.65 -15.33
C ALA A 598 26.25 -23.19 -14.58
N GLY A 599 26.81 -24.05 -13.72
CA GLY A 599 28.02 -23.72 -12.95
C GLY A 599 29.25 -23.44 -13.85
N THR A 600 29.44 -24.22 -14.94
CA THR A 600 30.52 -23.99 -15.90
C THR A 600 30.36 -22.64 -16.60
N LEU A 601 29.12 -22.32 -17.01
CA LEU A 601 28.82 -21.04 -17.67
C LEU A 601 28.95 -19.87 -16.71
N CYS A 602 28.49 -19.99 -15.48
CA CYS A 602 28.67 -18.94 -14.45
C CYS A 602 30.15 -18.59 -14.24
N ALA A 603 31.03 -19.64 -14.14
CA ALA A 603 32.47 -19.44 -14.00
C ALA A 603 33.09 -18.77 -15.23
N LEU A 604 32.67 -19.18 -16.45
CA LEU A 604 33.13 -18.60 -17.71
C LEU A 604 32.73 -17.12 -17.85
N LEU A 605 31.49 -16.78 -17.45
CA LEU A 605 30.90 -15.48 -17.66
C LEU A 605 31.17 -14.51 -16.51
N GLY A 606 31.65 -14.98 -15.36
CA GLY A 606 31.87 -14.19 -14.17
C GLY A 606 30.57 -13.67 -13.55
N VAL A 607 29.44 -14.39 -13.70
CA VAL A 607 28.12 -14.03 -13.16
C VAL A 607 27.57 -15.15 -12.29
N GLY A 608 26.63 -14.81 -11.38
CA GLY A 608 25.93 -15.81 -10.60
C GLY A 608 24.80 -16.50 -11.39
N GLU A 609 24.30 -17.61 -10.86
CA GLU A 609 23.22 -18.36 -11.49
C GLU A 609 21.92 -17.56 -11.67
N PRO A 610 21.48 -16.70 -10.71
CA PRO A 610 20.33 -15.83 -10.90
C PRO A 610 20.48 -14.91 -12.12
N THR A 611 21.63 -14.24 -12.26
CA THR A 611 21.92 -13.38 -13.41
C THR A 611 22.02 -14.18 -14.72
N LEU A 612 22.61 -15.36 -14.73
CA LEU A 612 22.64 -16.24 -15.90
C LEU A 612 21.21 -16.57 -16.36
N ASN A 613 20.35 -16.98 -15.44
CA ASN A 613 18.97 -17.35 -15.74
C ASN A 613 18.17 -16.16 -16.28
N ASP A 614 18.35 -14.96 -15.72
CA ASP A 614 17.74 -13.73 -16.22
C ASP A 614 18.22 -13.40 -17.64
N ILE A 615 19.52 -13.48 -17.91
CA ILE A 615 20.06 -13.24 -19.25
C ILE A 615 19.45 -14.23 -20.25
N VAL A 616 19.41 -15.52 -19.94
CA VAL A 616 18.81 -16.55 -20.81
C VAL A 616 17.34 -16.24 -21.11
N ALA A 617 16.56 -15.92 -20.09
CA ALA A 617 15.15 -15.61 -20.25
C ALA A 617 14.91 -14.39 -21.14
N GLU A 618 15.71 -13.33 -20.96
CA GLU A 618 15.60 -12.08 -21.73
C GLU A 618 16.09 -12.23 -23.17
N LEU A 619 17.10 -13.05 -23.42
CA LEU A 619 17.58 -13.34 -24.78
C LEU A 619 16.57 -14.15 -25.59
N CYS A 620 15.87 -15.10 -24.95
CA CYS A 620 14.86 -15.93 -25.61
C CYS A 620 13.58 -15.12 -25.94
N LYS A 621 13.22 -14.16 -25.11
CA LYS A 621 12.03 -13.33 -25.28
C LYS A 621 12.37 -11.87 -24.98
N PRO A 622 13.05 -11.17 -25.89
CA PRO A 622 13.43 -9.78 -25.69
C PRO A 622 12.20 -8.89 -25.57
N GLY A 623 12.23 -7.97 -24.62
CA GLY A 623 11.13 -7.04 -24.42
C GLY A 623 9.86 -7.66 -23.81
N ARG A 624 9.98 -8.86 -23.20
CA ARG A 624 8.82 -9.50 -22.54
C ARG A 624 8.18 -8.56 -21.55
N ASP A 625 6.89 -8.34 -21.73
CA ASP A 625 6.04 -7.67 -20.78
C ASP A 625 5.49 -8.70 -19.78
N VAL A 626 5.63 -8.47 -18.49
CA VAL A 626 5.10 -9.37 -17.46
C VAL A 626 3.59 -9.56 -17.57
N ARG A 627 2.89 -8.59 -18.16
CA ARG A 627 1.45 -8.60 -18.40
C ARG A 627 1.02 -9.57 -19.51
N ASP A 628 1.94 -9.97 -20.41
CA ASP A 628 1.63 -10.91 -21.49
C ASP A 628 1.28 -12.33 -21.00
N SER A 629 1.64 -12.65 -19.76
CA SER A 629 1.30 -13.92 -19.11
C SER A 629 -0.05 -13.90 -18.38
N LEU A 630 -0.69 -12.74 -18.28
CA LEU A 630 -1.99 -12.58 -17.63
C LEU A 630 -3.13 -12.86 -18.63
N PRO A 631 -4.32 -13.25 -18.14
CA PRO A 631 -5.49 -13.43 -18.98
C PRO A 631 -5.82 -12.14 -19.75
N LYS A 632 -6.09 -12.27 -21.05
CA LYS A 632 -6.48 -11.11 -21.87
C LYS A 632 -7.82 -10.54 -21.39
N PRO A 633 -8.03 -9.21 -21.46
CA PRO A 633 -9.29 -8.59 -21.10
C PRO A 633 -10.47 -9.19 -21.89
N LEU A 634 -11.61 -9.37 -21.22
CA LEU A 634 -12.83 -9.84 -21.83
C LEU A 634 -13.48 -8.73 -22.64
N LEU A 635 -13.48 -8.88 -23.96
CA LEU A 635 -14.20 -8.00 -24.88
C LEU A 635 -15.62 -8.54 -25.10
N ARG A 636 -16.61 -7.66 -25.21
CA ARG A 636 -18.04 -7.96 -25.34
C ARG A 636 -18.60 -7.40 -26.65
N SER A 637 -19.68 -8.00 -27.13
CA SER A 637 -20.42 -7.52 -28.30
C SER A 637 -21.87 -7.15 -27.98
N ASP A 638 -22.39 -7.60 -26.82
CA ASP A 638 -23.77 -7.42 -26.38
C ASP A 638 -23.85 -7.16 -24.88
N VAL A 639 -24.96 -6.63 -24.42
CA VAL A 639 -25.26 -6.34 -23.00
C VAL A 639 -26.18 -7.41 -22.44
N MET A 640 -25.85 -7.88 -21.25
CA MET A 640 -26.70 -8.77 -20.44
C MET A 640 -27.29 -7.98 -19.27
N GLY A 641 -28.60 -8.01 -19.09
CA GLY A 641 -29.27 -7.37 -17.96
C GLY A 641 -29.35 -8.26 -16.71
N LEU A 642 -29.68 -7.66 -15.57
CA LEU A 642 -29.90 -8.39 -14.32
C LEU A 642 -31.05 -9.40 -14.45
N ASP A 643 -32.06 -9.07 -15.25
CA ASP A 643 -33.26 -9.89 -15.50
C ASP A 643 -32.97 -11.09 -16.41
N ASP A 644 -31.89 -11.06 -17.16
CA ASP A 644 -31.44 -12.18 -18.00
C ASP A 644 -30.75 -13.28 -17.20
N LEU A 645 -30.31 -12.97 -15.97
CA LEU A 645 -29.63 -13.91 -15.11
C LEU A 645 -30.61 -14.91 -14.46
N LYS A 646 -30.36 -16.19 -14.68
CA LYS A 646 -31.12 -17.27 -14.08
C LYS A 646 -30.25 -18.11 -13.15
N PRO A 647 -30.79 -18.57 -11.99
CA PRO A 647 -30.07 -19.53 -11.17
C PRO A 647 -29.65 -20.77 -11.99
N GLY A 648 -28.41 -21.18 -11.80
CA GLY A 648 -27.81 -22.28 -12.55
C GLY A 648 -27.04 -21.87 -13.80
N MET A 649 -27.14 -20.62 -14.29
CA MET A 649 -26.34 -20.15 -15.42
C MET A 649 -24.84 -20.10 -15.05
N GLU A 650 -24.02 -20.61 -15.94
CA GLU A 650 -22.57 -20.50 -15.86
C GLU A 650 -22.09 -19.36 -16.75
N LEU A 651 -21.33 -18.46 -16.16
CA LEU A 651 -20.85 -17.24 -16.79
C LEU A 651 -19.35 -17.05 -16.51
N THR A 652 -18.70 -16.34 -17.39
CA THR A 652 -17.33 -15.89 -17.15
C THR A 652 -17.39 -14.42 -16.69
N GLY A 653 -16.68 -14.10 -15.62
CA GLY A 653 -16.60 -12.74 -15.10
C GLY A 653 -15.21 -12.38 -14.68
N THR A 654 -15.00 -11.09 -14.40
CA THR A 654 -13.73 -10.56 -13.92
C THR A 654 -13.83 -10.19 -12.44
N VAL A 655 -12.90 -10.66 -11.63
CA VAL A 655 -12.83 -10.29 -10.21
C VAL A 655 -12.50 -8.80 -10.08
N ARG A 656 -13.43 -8.00 -9.56
CA ARG A 656 -13.25 -6.56 -9.35
C ARG A 656 -12.69 -6.20 -7.98
N ASN A 657 -13.07 -6.97 -6.97
CA ASN A 657 -12.61 -6.71 -5.61
C ASN A 657 -12.56 -8.01 -4.81
N VAL A 658 -11.56 -8.13 -3.94
CA VAL A 658 -11.40 -9.27 -3.02
C VAL A 658 -11.34 -8.76 -1.60
N ILE A 659 -12.30 -9.17 -0.79
CA ILE A 659 -12.47 -8.77 0.61
C ILE A 659 -12.46 -10.02 1.51
N ASP A 660 -12.42 -9.83 2.81
CA ASP A 660 -12.23 -10.93 3.78
C ASP A 660 -13.32 -12.02 3.71
N PHE A 661 -14.55 -11.66 3.35
CA PHE A 661 -15.67 -12.61 3.30
C PHE A 661 -16.02 -13.09 1.88
N GLY A 662 -15.31 -12.65 0.83
CA GLY A 662 -15.58 -13.08 -0.54
C GLY A 662 -14.92 -12.26 -1.62
N ALA A 663 -15.32 -12.50 -2.86
CA ALA A 663 -14.88 -11.76 -4.03
C ALA A 663 -16.09 -11.22 -4.80
N PHE A 664 -15.98 -9.98 -5.27
CA PHE A 664 -16.94 -9.38 -6.18
C PHE A 664 -16.50 -9.62 -7.62
N VAL A 665 -17.40 -10.18 -8.41
CA VAL A 665 -17.16 -10.56 -9.81
C VAL A 665 -18.09 -9.79 -10.72
N ASP A 666 -17.52 -9.07 -11.65
CA ASP A 666 -18.23 -8.40 -12.74
C ASP A 666 -18.62 -9.42 -13.81
N LEU A 667 -19.91 -9.63 -13.96
CA LEU A 667 -20.50 -10.49 -14.99
C LEU A 667 -20.93 -9.69 -16.24
N GLY A 668 -20.82 -8.37 -16.23
CA GLY A 668 -21.34 -7.48 -17.27
C GLY A 668 -22.81 -7.14 -17.15
N VAL A 669 -23.40 -7.32 -15.99
CA VAL A 669 -24.82 -7.02 -15.72
C VAL A 669 -25.00 -5.78 -14.82
N HIS A 670 -24.04 -4.85 -14.82
CA HIS A 670 -24.01 -3.59 -14.03
C HIS A 670 -24.10 -3.75 -12.51
N GLN A 671 -24.11 -4.97 -12.02
CA GLN A 671 -24.06 -5.29 -10.61
C GLN A 671 -23.05 -6.41 -10.41
N ASP A 672 -22.06 -6.16 -9.56
CA ASP A 672 -21.09 -7.21 -9.23
C ASP A 672 -21.79 -8.32 -8.45
N GLY A 673 -21.56 -9.57 -8.85
CA GLY A 673 -21.98 -10.74 -8.11
C GLY A 673 -21.00 -11.08 -6.99
N LEU A 674 -21.50 -11.51 -5.85
CA LEU A 674 -20.67 -11.92 -4.72
C LEU A 674 -20.45 -13.43 -4.74
N VAL A 675 -19.19 -13.84 -4.81
CA VAL A 675 -18.74 -15.19 -4.47
C VAL A 675 -18.29 -15.17 -3.02
N HIS A 676 -19.11 -15.67 -2.11
CA HIS A 676 -18.76 -15.75 -0.69
C HIS A 676 -17.54 -16.68 -0.50
N VAL A 677 -16.71 -16.46 0.53
CA VAL A 677 -15.51 -17.26 0.80
C VAL A 677 -15.78 -18.76 0.82
N SER A 678 -16.94 -19.18 1.35
CA SER A 678 -17.37 -20.57 1.36
C SER A 678 -17.78 -21.13 0.00
N GLN A 679 -17.90 -20.30 -1.03
CA GLN A 679 -18.32 -20.65 -2.40
C GLN A 679 -17.18 -20.55 -3.43
N ILE A 680 -15.97 -20.18 -3.02
CA ILE A 680 -14.81 -20.03 -3.91
C ILE A 680 -14.19 -21.39 -4.25
N SER A 681 -14.08 -22.29 -3.27
CA SER A 681 -13.40 -23.57 -3.43
C SER A 681 -14.10 -24.67 -2.63
N ASP A 682 -13.97 -25.92 -3.11
CA ASP A 682 -14.41 -27.11 -2.35
C ASP A 682 -13.52 -27.37 -1.14
N LYS A 683 -12.25 -26.90 -1.17
CA LYS A 683 -11.35 -26.96 -0.02
C LYS A 683 -11.59 -25.75 0.88
N PHE A 684 -11.44 -25.95 2.19
CA PHE A 684 -11.51 -24.83 3.14
C PHE A 684 -10.37 -23.84 2.88
N ILE A 685 -10.72 -22.58 2.70
CA ILE A 685 -9.80 -21.45 2.59
C ILE A 685 -10.12 -20.43 3.69
N LYS A 686 -9.10 -19.86 4.28
CA LYS A 686 -9.28 -18.88 5.35
C LYS A 686 -9.54 -17.49 4.78
N HIS A 687 -8.87 -17.15 3.70
CA HIS A 687 -9.01 -15.85 3.04
C HIS A 687 -9.21 -16.04 1.52
N PRO A 688 -10.15 -15.30 0.89
CA PRO A 688 -10.38 -15.37 -0.55
C PRO A 688 -9.12 -15.10 -1.39
N ARG A 689 -8.19 -14.27 -0.89
CA ARG A 689 -6.92 -13.94 -1.55
C ARG A 689 -5.93 -15.09 -1.71
N GLU A 690 -6.17 -16.21 -1.03
CA GLU A 690 -5.37 -17.43 -1.24
C GLU A 690 -5.56 -18.00 -2.64
N LEU A 691 -6.72 -17.75 -3.26
CA LEU A 691 -7.09 -18.30 -4.57
C LEU A 691 -7.46 -17.25 -5.62
N LEU A 692 -7.88 -16.05 -5.22
CA LEU A 692 -8.40 -15.02 -6.12
C LEU A 692 -7.66 -13.70 -5.98
N LYS A 693 -7.43 -13.06 -7.13
CA LYS A 693 -6.88 -11.71 -7.25
C LYS A 693 -7.81 -10.83 -8.07
N VAL A 694 -7.76 -9.53 -7.84
CA VAL A 694 -8.47 -8.56 -8.68
C VAL A 694 -7.92 -8.65 -10.11
N GLY A 695 -8.79 -8.68 -11.10
CA GLY A 695 -8.44 -8.88 -12.50
C GLY A 695 -8.46 -10.34 -12.96
N ASP A 696 -8.58 -11.32 -12.06
CA ASP A 696 -8.72 -12.73 -12.46
C ASP A 696 -10.02 -12.93 -13.25
N ILE A 697 -9.93 -13.70 -14.31
CA ILE A 697 -11.08 -14.16 -15.07
C ILE A 697 -11.51 -15.51 -14.49
N VAL A 698 -12.73 -15.54 -13.96
CA VAL A 698 -13.28 -16.72 -13.28
C VAL A 698 -14.58 -17.18 -13.92
N ARG A 699 -14.78 -18.47 -13.96
CA ARG A 699 -16.09 -19.05 -14.29
C ARG A 699 -16.88 -19.22 -13.01
N VAL A 700 -18.10 -18.72 -13.03
CA VAL A 700 -19.01 -18.74 -11.88
C VAL A 700 -20.38 -19.27 -12.30
N LYS A 701 -21.09 -19.83 -11.35
CA LYS A 701 -22.50 -20.21 -11.51
C LYS A 701 -23.38 -19.32 -10.65
N VAL A 702 -24.45 -18.81 -11.22
CA VAL A 702 -25.44 -18.01 -10.50
C VAL A 702 -26.20 -18.90 -9.51
N LEU A 703 -26.16 -18.56 -8.24
CA LEU A 703 -26.94 -19.22 -7.18
C LEU A 703 -28.32 -18.60 -7.02
N SER A 704 -28.37 -17.29 -6.94
CA SER A 704 -29.62 -16.54 -6.80
C SER A 704 -29.43 -15.10 -7.28
N VAL A 705 -30.51 -14.50 -7.76
CA VAL A 705 -30.60 -13.09 -8.15
C VAL A 705 -31.76 -12.47 -7.37
N ASP A 706 -31.47 -11.42 -6.61
CA ASP A 706 -32.45 -10.57 -5.93
C ASP A 706 -32.51 -9.23 -6.66
N THR A 707 -33.44 -9.11 -7.60
CA THR A 707 -33.62 -7.91 -8.42
C THR A 707 -34.04 -6.69 -7.59
N GLY A 708 -34.81 -6.90 -6.50
CA GLY A 708 -35.27 -5.83 -5.60
C GLY A 708 -34.12 -5.21 -4.79
N LYS A 709 -33.19 -6.03 -4.32
CA LYS A 709 -31.99 -5.58 -3.58
C LYS A 709 -30.76 -5.43 -4.46
N LYS A 710 -30.88 -5.68 -5.76
CA LYS A 710 -29.77 -5.69 -6.72
C LYS A 710 -28.59 -6.53 -6.23
N ARG A 711 -28.83 -7.77 -5.80
CA ARG A 711 -27.81 -8.69 -5.30
C ARG A 711 -27.76 -9.96 -6.12
N ILE A 712 -26.55 -10.37 -6.49
CA ILE A 712 -26.28 -11.61 -7.22
C ILE A 712 -25.37 -12.46 -6.33
N ALA A 713 -25.83 -13.67 -5.99
CA ALA A 713 -25.01 -14.64 -5.30
C ALA A 713 -24.44 -15.65 -6.31
N LEU A 714 -23.15 -15.89 -6.21
CA LEU A 714 -22.38 -16.71 -7.14
C LEU A 714 -21.63 -17.82 -6.40
N THR A 715 -21.30 -18.88 -7.14
CA THR A 715 -20.41 -19.96 -6.70
C THR A 715 -19.40 -20.32 -7.79
N MET A 716 -18.21 -20.67 -7.37
CA MET A 716 -17.18 -21.28 -8.21
C MET A 716 -17.11 -22.79 -7.99
N LYS A 717 -17.82 -23.32 -6.98
CA LYS A 717 -17.85 -24.74 -6.68
C LYS A 717 -18.54 -25.54 -7.80
N GLY A 718 -17.90 -26.61 -8.21
CA GLY A 718 -18.40 -27.45 -9.27
C GLY A 718 -18.35 -26.84 -10.67
N VAL A 719 -17.68 -25.69 -10.84
CA VAL A 719 -17.48 -25.02 -12.13
C VAL A 719 -16.01 -25.17 -12.53
N PRO A 720 -15.70 -25.82 -13.66
CA PRO A 720 -14.31 -25.95 -14.13
C PRO A 720 -13.71 -24.58 -14.42
N GLN A 721 -12.61 -24.26 -13.79
CA GLN A 721 -11.85 -23.04 -14.07
C GLN A 721 -10.92 -23.29 -15.28
N GLN A 722 -10.80 -22.31 -16.16
CA GLN A 722 -9.78 -22.35 -17.22
C GLN A 722 -8.44 -22.00 -16.59
N ASN A 723 -7.45 -22.90 -16.71
CA ASN A 723 -6.07 -22.67 -16.26
C ASN A 723 -5.38 -21.63 -17.13
#